data_8ea4d82ba6f72d3136d915c9706826e5
#
_entry.id   8ea4d82ba6f72d3136d915c9706826e5
#
_cell.length_a   1.000
_cell.length_b   1.000
_cell.length_c   1.000
_cell.angle_alpha   90.00
_cell.angle_beta   90.00
_cell.angle_gamma   90.00
#
_symmetry.space_group_name_H-M   'P 1'
#
loop_
_entity.id
_entity.type
_entity.pdbx_description
1 polymer ?
#
loop_
_entity_poly.entity_id
_entity_poly.type
_entity_poly.pdbx_seq_one_letter_code
_entity_poly.pdbx_strand_id
1 'polypeptide(L)'
;MLRFLLLPIVCTATLLGLSSCAPVTQNLTSDASVSKLPEPKRPESMQLKKDPAKARVAVEFHVAPSGNDANDASAGSPLKTIQAAANKAQPGDTVTVHAGTYREEINPPRGGDEGKPIVFQAAPGEKVVIKGSEIVTGWKKLEGDAWELTLPNSFFGKFNPYSDLIKGDWYEARQKYHTGAVYLNGHWLKQAGAKSIVIGKDKADQGPEELMNILSLQVLGQKPVMAVKRSKQKSDAAVVDVPGGQPCLGRLKDGDWLEFDAVDFGENPKRLFLKAGSPNSGGIVEVREGTVDGRLVGQFEVAITAEWTHFQNFRALINTPLSGLQKIVLVFKAYPQKPVKENDLGFWFAEVDEKNTTIVAQFKGVDPNKEQVEINVRQAVLYPRQTGRNYITVRGFTLEQAATPWSPPTAEQIGLIGTNWSKGWIIENNTIQYSTCTGITLGKHGDEFDNTKDFRRAIPIAVEKFGWNRKNIGHHLIRNNHIQHCGQAGIVGSLGSAFSEIRGNEIHEIRQNHQYGGCETAGIKLHGAVDTLIADNHVYRCEHWGGIWIDWMGQGLRVTGNLLHDNSQDLMFEVNLGPHVVDNNLMLSKSRVTEASSGGAYVNNLWTDAITIWADIAGRTTPFFKPHSLDIIANATPNQNDDHFYNNLFVGPKGLSAYDEFQLQIKAVGNVYLKGARPSAGDTDAVVAKEFNPEIKLTNQDGQWWLEMKVDPTWMAEPKRPVLNSALLGKASVSGAPFANRDGSPLLLDTDYFGNKRSGDNPAPGPLVWDGKPTIRAKVWPKN
;
A
#
# COMPACT_ATOMS: atom_id res chain seq x y z
N MET A 1 55.97 13.75 27.73
CA MET A 1 55.60 14.52 28.94
C MET A 1 54.10 14.67 28.86
N LEU A 2 53.28 14.23 29.68
CA LEU A 2 53.03 13.65 30.98
C LEU A 2 51.85 12.67 30.84
N ARG A 3 51.93 11.57 31.21
CA ARG A 3 51.45 10.50 32.12
C ARG A 3 50.39 10.95 33.15
N PHE A 4 49.40 10.09 33.28
CA PHE A 4 48.72 9.49 34.47
C PHE A 4 47.22 9.44 34.28
N LEU A 5 46.41 8.45 34.61
CA LEU A 5 46.58 7.15 35.32
C LEU A 5 45.28 6.32 35.09
N LEU A 6 45.44 5.03 34.94
CA LEU A 6 44.42 3.99 35.01
C LEU A 6 44.06 3.65 36.47
N LEU A 7 42.81 3.30 36.75
CA LEU A 7 42.52 2.29 37.76
C LEU A 7 41.18 1.58 37.46
N PRO A 8 41.15 0.25 37.56
CA PRO A 8 39.96 -0.56 37.33
C PRO A 8 39.25 -0.88 38.65
N ILE A 9 37.94 -1.02 38.66
CA ILE A 9 37.18 -1.65 39.76
C ILE A 9 36.63 -2.98 39.25
N VAL A 10 37.17 -4.01 39.86
CA VAL A 10 36.68 -5.38 39.89
C VAL A 10 35.55 -5.47 40.88
N CYS A 11 34.44 -6.11 40.55
CA CYS A 11 33.55 -6.67 41.58
C CYS A 11 33.04 -8.03 41.14
N THR A 12 33.32 -8.96 42.01
CA THR A 12 33.18 -10.39 42.00
C THR A 12 31.72 -10.87 42.05
N ALA A 13 31.50 -11.99 41.34
CA ALA A 13 30.28 -12.80 41.44
C ALA A 13 30.22 -13.58 42.78
N THR A 14 29.01 -13.73 43.31
CA THR A 14 28.70 -14.80 44.28
C THR A 14 27.31 -15.38 43.96
N LEU A 15 27.33 -16.68 43.66
CA LEU A 15 26.17 -17.57 43.63
C LEU A 15 25.74 -17.96 45.04
N LEU A 16 24.42 -18.17 45.25
CA LEU A 16 23.73 -19.11 46.14
C LEU A 16 22.33 -18.52 46.44
N GLY A 17 21.21 -19.18 46.29
CA GLY A 17 20.65 -20.39 46.69
C GLY A 17 19.14 -20.35 46.51
N LEU A 18 18.58 -21.42 46.03
CA LEU A 18 17.15 -21.71 45.93
C LEU A 18 16.45 -21.69 47.30
N SER A 19 15.29 -21.06 47.44
CA SER A 19 14.25 -21.54 48.35
C SER A 19 12.86 -21.06 47.95
N SER A 20 11.94 -21.98 47.86
CA SER A 20 10.51 -21.86 47.68
C SER A 20 9.84 -21.20 48.89
N CYS A 21 8.84 -20.30 48.65
CA CYS A 21 7.77 -20.07 49.64
C CYS A 21 6.48 -19.60 48.97
N ALA A 22 5.41 -20.19 49.43
CA ALA A 22 4.02 -20.05 49.06
C ALA A 22 3.38 -18.69 49.47
N PRO A 23 2.16 -18.38 49.01
CA PRO A 23 1.58 -17.05 49.17
C PRO A 23 1.00 -16.81 50.58
N VAL A 24 1.28 -15.63 51.12
CA VAL A 24 0.65 -15.13 52.35
C VAL A 24 -0.47 -14.17 51.94
N THR A 25 -1.69 -14.57 52.23
CA THR A 25 -2.87 -13.72 52.27
C THR A 25 -2.83 -12.87 53.53
N GLN A 26 -2.75 -11.55 53.44
CA GLN A 26 -3.08 -10.66 54.54
C GLN A 26 -4.37 -9.90 54.25
N ASN A 27 -5.38 -10.19 55.06
CA ASN A 27 -6.58 -9.37 55.26
C ASN A 27 -6.17 -8.02 55.90
N LEU A 28 -6.50 -6.93 55.24
CA LEU A 28 -6.52 -5.61 55.88
C LEU A 28 -7.96 -5.11 55.98
N THR A 29 -8.42 -5.07 57.19
CA THR A 29 -9.69 -4.47 57.63
C THR A 29 -9.71 -2.95 57.39
N SER A 30 -10.86 -2.46 56.99
CA SER A 30 -11.27 -1.07 56.86
C SER A 30 -11.09 -0.28 58.16
N ASP A 31 -10.47 0.92 58.09
CA ASP A 31 -10.95 2.15 58.69
C ASP A 31 -9.94 3.28 58.45
N ALA A 32 -10.29 4.20 57.56
CA ALA A 32 -9.79 5.57 57.61
C ALA A 32 -10.77 6.46 56.82
N SER A 33 -11.51 7.26 57.55
CA SER A 33 -12.38 8.31 57.09
C SER A 33 -11.60 9.36 56.30
N VAL A 34 -11.81 9.39 54.96
CA VAL A 34 -11.35 10.50 54.12
C VAL A 34 -12.49 11.52 54.03
N SER A 35 -12.22 12.70 54.61
CA SER A 35 -13.09 13.87 54.51
C SER A 35 -13.32 14.24 53.02
N LYS A 36 -14.58 14.24 52.62
CA LYS A 36 -15.02 14.74 51.32
C LYS A 36 -14.74 16.24 51.20
N LEU A 37 -13.83 16.60 50.28
CA LEU A 37 -13.76 17.95 49.76
C LEU A 37 -15.06 18.26 49.00
N PRO A 38 -15.62 19.46 49.07
CA PRO A 38 -16.84 19.82 48.39
C PRO A 38 -16.58 19.84 46.89
N GLU A 39 -17.43 19.16 46.11
CA GLU A 39 -17.46 19.26 44.64
C GLU A 39 -17.63 20.72 44.20
N PRO A 40 -16.86 21.20 43.22
CA PRO A 40 -17.12 22.50 42.64
C PRO A 40 -18.50 22.47 41.97
N LYS A 41 -19.38 23.34 42.44
CA LYS A 41 -20.70 23.57 41.81
C LYS A 41 -20.46 23.88 40.31
N ARG A 42 -20.93 23.01 39.44
CA ARG A 42 -21.08 23.33 37.99
C ARG A 42 -21.91 24.61 37.90
N PRO A 43 -21.50 25.59 37.05
CA PRO A 43 -22.40 26.67 36.70
C PRO A 43 -23.63 26.04 36.04
N GLU A 44 -24.81 26.39 36.50
CA GLU A 44 -26.05 26.05 35.82
C GLU A 44 -25.93 26.50 34.36
N SER A 45 -25.91 25.55 33.44
CA SER A 45 -26.00 25.83 32.04
C SER A 45 -27.30 26.61 31.82
N MET A 46 -27.19 27.88 31.51
CA MET A 46 -28.28 28.62 30.87
C MET A 46 -28.72 27.81 29.66
N GLN A 47 -29.78 27.03 29.79
CA GLN A 47 -30.50 26.51 28.66
C GLN A 47 -31.09 27.73 27.94
N LEU A 48 -30.34 28.27 26.99
CA LEU A 48 -30.92 29.03 25.91
C LEU A 48 -31.97 28.09 25.26
N LYS A 49 -33.25 28.35 25.51
CA LYS A 49 -34.31 27.79 24.70
C LYS A 49 -33.96 28.14 23.25
N LYS A 50 -33.42 27.15 22.50
CA LYS A 50 -33.38 27.24 21.06
C LYS A 50 -34.84 27.28 20.64
N ASP A 51 -35.30 28.42 20.20
CA ASP A 51 -36.46 28.48 19.34
C ASP A 51 -36.27 27.44 18.25
N PRO A 52 -37.28 26.66 17.84
CA PRO A 52 -37.20 25.78 16.72
C PRO A 52 -36.94 26.64 15.48
N ALA A 53 -35.68 26.95 15.25
CA ALA A 53 -35.24 27.63 14.03
C ALA A 53 -35.83 26.84 12.87
N LYS A 54 -36.65 27.49 12.02
CA LYS A 54 -37.16 26.95 10.76
C LYS A 54 -36.00 26.21 10.11
N ALA A 55 -36.18 24.89 9.91
CA ALA A 55 -35.14 24.06 9.31
C ALA A 55 -34.68 24.76 8.00
N ARG A 56 -33.41 25.15 7.93
CA ARG A 56 -32.84 25.78 6.72
C ARG A 56 -33.09 24.84 5.55
N VAL A 57 -33.65 25.37 4.47
CA VAL A 57 -33.79 24.63 3.22
C VAL A 57 -32.41 24.51 2.59
N ALA A 58 -32.03 23.31 2.14
CA ALA A 58 -30.80 23.07 1.41
C ALA A 58 -30.81 23.90 0.10
N VAL A 59 -29.66 24.45 -0.25
CA VAL A 59 -29.46 25.26 -1.45
C VAL A 59 -28.60 24.51 -2.45
N GLU A 60 -28.93 24.62 -3.72
CA GLU A 60 -28.09 24.19 -4.82
C GLU A 60 -27.39 25.41 -5.43
N PHE A 61 -26.04 25.38 -5.43
CA PHE A 61 -25.17 26.38 -6.04
C PHE A 61 -24.67 25.88 -7.38
N HIS A 62 -24.84 26.67 -8.43
CA HIS A 62 -24.36 26.35 -9.77
C HIS A 62 -23.05 27.04 -10.06
N VAL A 63 -22.10 26.32 -10.70
CA VAL A 63 -20.79 26.82 -11.12
C VAL A 63 -20.60 26.52 -12.60
N ALA A 64 -20.18 27.52 -13.39
CA ALA A 64 -19.91 27.35 -14.82
C ALA A 64 -18.71 28.23 -15.26
N PRO A 65 -17.91 27.82 -16.27
CA PRO A 65 -16.79 28.65 -16.76
C PRO A 65 -17.21 30.03 -17.25
N SER A 66 -18.43 30.16 -17.73
CA SER A 66 -19.04 31.44 -18.15
C SER A 66 -19.62 32.26 -17.00
N GLY A 67 -19.58 31.75 -15.77
CA GLY A 67 -20.14 32.43 -14.58
C GLY A 67 -19.31 33.60 -14.08
N ASN A 68 -19.81 34.19 -12.98
CA ASN A 68 -19.11 35.25 -12.25
C ASN A 68 -19.30 35.02 -10.74
N ASP A 69 -18.24 35.14 -9.94
CA ASP A 69 -18.28 34.89 -8.50
C ASP A 69 -19.09 35.96 -7.71
N ALA A 70 -19.48 37.05 -8.37
CA ALA A 70 -20.43 38.03 -7.84
C ALA A 70 -21.90 37.65 -8.02
N ASN A 71 -22.19 36.59 -8.81
CA ASN A 71 -23.56 36.09 -9.07
C ASN A 71 -24.20 35.46 -7.84
N ASP A 72 -25.52 35.24 -7.92
CA ASP A 72 -26.31 34.62 -6.86
C ASP A 72 -26.15 33.07 -6.77
N ALA A 73 -25.44 32.47 -7.74
CA ALA A 73 -25.20 31.05 -7.86
C ALA A 73 -26.41 30.20 -8.26
N SER A 74 -27.49 30.81 -8.80
CA SER A 74 -28.59 30.08 -9.40
C SER A 74 -28.20 29.44 -10.73
N ALA A 75 -28.99 28.52 -11.27
CA ALA A 75 -28.73 27.90 -12.58
C ALA A 75 -28.66 28.91 -13.73
N GLY A 76 -29.41 30.01 -13.66
CA GLY A 76 -29.41 31.12 -14.66
C GLY A 76 -28.28 32.13 -14.43
N SER A 77 -27.67 32.14 -13.26
CA SER A 77 -26.63 33.10 -12.85
C SER A 77 -25.53 32.39 -12.01
N PRO A 78 -24.74 31.47 -12.64
CA PRO A 78 -23.81 30.61 -11.93
C PRO A 78 -22.58 31.39 -11.45
N LEU A 79 -21.89 30.85 -10.44
CA LEU A 79 -20.55 31.28 -10.04
C LEU A 79 -19.52 30.84 -11.08
N LYS A 80 -18.36 31.47 -11.08
CA LYS A 80 -17.25 31.12 -11.98
C LYS A 80 -16.37 30.03 -11.40
N THR A 81 -16.11 30.08 -10.07
CA THR A 81 -15.16 29.18 -9.40
C THR A 81 -15.89 28.24 -8.41
N ILE A 82 -15.40 27.00 -8.31
CA ILE A 82 -15.89 26.02 -7.34
C ILE A 82 -15.55 26.48 -5.92
N GLN A 83 -14.41 27.14 -5.73
CA GLN A 83 -14.02 27.69 -4.43
C GLN A 83 -15.00 28.77 -3.93
N ALA A 84 -15.54 29.62 -4.82
CA ALA A 84 -16.55 30.61 -4.43
C ALA A 84 -17.84 29.93 -3.93
N ALA A 85 -18.27 28.84 -4.59
CA ALA A 85 -19.39 28.03 -4.13
C ALA A 85 -19.09 27.34 -2.80
N ALA A 86 -17.89 26.75 -2.63
CA ALA A 86 -17.45 26.14 -1.39
C ALA A 86 -17.48 27.10 -0.20
N ASN A 87 -17.15 28.38 -0.44
CA ASN A 87 -17.18 29.43 0.58
C ASN A 87 -18.62 29.74 1.05
N LYS A 88 -19.63 29.57 0.18
CA LYS A 88 -21.06 29.80 0.48
C LYS A 88 -21.74 28.58 1.09
N ALA A 89 -21.41 27.36 0.63
CA ALA A 89 -22.08 26.12 0.98
C ALA A 89 -22.11 25.84 2.49
N GLN A 90 -23.26 25.37 2.98
CA GLN A 90 -23.52 25.01 4.38
C GLN A 90 -23.95 23.52 4.45
N PRO A 91 -23.98 22.90 5.63
CA PRO A 91 -24.46 21.52 5.77
C PRO A 91 -25.80 21.28 5.08
N GLY A 92 -25.83 20.28 4.20
CA GLY A 92 -26.97 19.89 3.37
C GLY A 92 -27.00 20.51 1.97
N ASP A 93 -26.12 21.47 1.67
CA ASP A 93 -26.10 22.12 0.35
C ASP A 93 -25.37 21.29 -0.71
N THR A 94 -25.72 21.55 -1.97
CA THR A 94 -25.10 20.95 -3.15
C THR A 94 -24.44 22.04 -4.01
N VAL A 95 -23.23 21.76 -4.45
CA VAL A 95 -22.48 22.55 -5.47
C VAL A 95 -22.49 21.72 -6.75
N THR A 96 -23.29 22.14 -7.73
CA THR A 96 -23.39 21.52 -9.05
C THR A 96 -22.53 22.27 -10.05
N VAL A 97 -21.52 21.57 -10.55
CA VAL A 97 -20.52 22.15 -11.46
C VAL A 97 -20.82 21.71 -12.89
N HIS A 98 -20.95 22.70 -13.78
CA HIS A 98 -21.24 22.48 -15.21
C HIS A 98 -19.99 22.20 -16.04
N ALA A 99 -20.21 21.63 -17.24
CA ALA A 99 -19.16 21.21 -18.16
C ALA A 99 -18.07 22.25 -18.35
N GLY A 100 -16.82 21.82 -18.24
CA GLY A 100 -15.64 22.67 -18.44
C GLY A 100 -14.40 22.19 -17.74
N THR A 101 -13.32 22.93 -17.93
CA THR A 101 -12.05 22.73 -17.23
C THR A 101 -11.85 23.85 -16.22
N TYR A 102 -11.69 23.47 -14.97
CA TYR A 102 -11.47 24.37 -13.83
C TYR A 102 -10.03 24.19 -13.34
N ARG A 103 -9.26 25.29 -13.28
CA ARG A 103 -7.86 25.29 -12.85
C ARG A 103 -7.76 25.97 -11.50
N GLU A 104 -8.10 25.20 -10.45
CA GLU A 104 -8.17 25.71 -9.09
C GLU A 104 -7.87 24.61 -8.05
N GLU A 105 -7.52 25.02 -6.85
CA GLU A 105 -7.49 24.19 -5.65
C GLU A 105 -8.70 24.50 -4.79
N ILE A 106 -9.52 23.50 -4.50
CA ILE A 106 -10.71 23.65 -3.67
C ILE A 106 -10.32 23.31 -2.23
N ASN A 107 -10.41 24.31 -1.35
CA ASN A 107 -10.20 24.18 0.09
C ASN A 107 -11.52 24.47 0.81
N PRO A 108 -12.34 23.46 1.13
CA PRO A 108 -13.61 23.66 1.80
C PRO A 108 -13.43 24.29 3.19
N PRO A 109 -13.98 25.47 3.47
CA PRO A 109 -13.79 26.15 4.76
C PRO A 109 -14.58 25.47 5.88
N ARG A 110 -15.54 24.62 5.56
CA ARG A 110 -16.39 23.85 6.50
C ARG A 110 -16.78 22.51 5.93
N GLY A 111 -17.23 21.61 6.79
CA GLY A 111 -17.86 20.33 6.42
C GLY A 111 -19.38 20.40 6.51
N GLY A 112 -20.01 19.27 6.19
CA GLY A 112 -21.42 18.99 6.47
C GLY A 112 -21.63 18.45 7.89
N ASP A 113 -22.85 18.04 8.14
CA ASP A 113 -23.27 17.31 9.35
C ASP A 113 -23.68 15.87 8.98
N GLU A 114 -23.79 15.01 9.97
CA GLU A 114 -24.34 13.66 9.78
C GLU A 114 -25.74 13.71 9.18
N GLY A 115 -25.94 13.03 8.05
CA GLY A 115 -27.19 13.09 7.28
C GLY A 115 -27.41 14.39 6.48
N LYS A 116 -26.51 15.37 6.56
CA LYS A 116 -26.53 16.62 5.80
C LYS A 116 -25.16 16.97 5.24
N PRO A 117 -24.60 16.14 4.32
CA PRO A 117 -23.30 16.42 3.73
C PRO A 117 -23.33 17.71 2.92
N ILE A 118 -22.13 18.31 2.71
CA ILE A 118 -21.92 19.24 1.60
C ILE A 118 -21.55 18.41 0.38
N VAL A 119 -22.27 18.57 -0.71
CA VAL A 119 -22.07 17.78 -1.93
C VAL A 119 -21.42 18.65 -3.00
N PHE A 120 -20.27 18.23 -3.52
CA PHE A 120 -19.67 18.73 -4.75
C PHE A 120 -19.91 17.69 -5.85
N GLN A 121 -20.58 18.07 -6.93
CA GLN A 121 -20.90 17.14 -8.00
C GLN A 121 -20.77 17.77 -9.38
N ALA A 122 -20.38 16.97 -10.37
CA ALA A 122 -20.58 17.33 -11.76
C ALA A 122 -22.08 17.32 -12.09
N ALA A 123 -22.53 18.23 -12.93
CA ALA A 123 -23.89 18.19 -13.45
C ALA A 123 -24.13 16.86 -14.21
N PRO A 124 -25.29 16.23 -14.07
CA PRO A 124 -25.54 14.90 -14.63
C PRO A 124 -25.28 14.85 -16.14
N GLY A 125 -24.41 13.92 -16.56
CA GLY A 125 -24.05 13.73 -17.99
C GLY A 125 -23.03 14.75 -18.54
N GLU A 126 -22.55 15.69 -17.72
CA GLU A 126 -21.60 16.72 -18.13
C GLU A 126 -20.17 16.34 -17.75
N LYS A 127 -19.22 16.59 -18.66
CA LYS A 127 -17.79 16.38 -18.42
C LYS A 127 -17.19 17.57 -17.69
N VAL A 128 -16.83 17.40 -16.43
CA VAL A 128 -16.19 18.41 -15.58
C VAL A 128 -14.79 17.95 -15.21
N VAL A 129 -13.78 18.74 -15.57
CA VAL A 129 -12.37 18.47 -15.30
C VAL A 129 -11.82 19.53 -14.36
N ILE A 130 -11.22 19.10 -13.24
CA ILE A 130 -10.57 20.01 -12.28
C ILE A 130 -9.07 19.67 -12.26
N LYS A 131 -8.23 20.69 -12.53
CA LYS A 131 -6.79 20.50 -12.75
C LYS A 131 -5.92 21.28 -11.77
N GLY A 132 -4.88 20.62 -11.30
CA GLY A 132 -3.79 21.26 -10.56
C GLY A 132 -2.76 21.97 -11.45
N SER A 133 -2.92 21.94 -12.78
CA SER A 133 -2.01 22.47 -13.77
C SER A 133 -2.50 23.76 -14.42
N GLU A 134 -1.57 24.46 -15.10
CA GLU A 134 -1.84 25.58 -16.00
C GLU A 134 -1.32 25.28 -17.41
N ILE A 135 -1.98 25.84 -18.44
CA ILE A 135 -1.47 25.82 -19.83
C ILE A 135 -0.35 26.84 -19.93
N VAL A 136 0.75 26.43 -20.57
CA VAL A 136 1.90 27.30 -20.80
C VAL A 136 2.27 27.33 -22.28
N THR A 137 2.65 28.50 -22.76
CA THR A 137 3.07 28.77 -24.14
C THR A 137 4.34 29.63 -24.17
N GLY A 138 4.91 29.85 -25.34
CA GLY A 138 6.13 30.67 -25.47
C GLY A 138 7.41 29.81 -25.30
N TRP A 139 7.33 28.56 -25.57
CA TRP A 139 8.47 27.65 -25.62
C TRP A 139 9.45 28.08 -26.72
N LYS A 140 10.72 28.19 -26.36
CA LYS A 140 11.80 28.52 -27.29
C LYS A 140 12.59 27.25 -27.61
N LYS A 141 12.77 27.00 -28.90
CA LYS A 141 13.52 25.82 -29.35
C LYS A 141 14.99 25.95 -28.96
N LEU A 142 15.54 24.87 -28.42
CA LEU A 142 16.95 24.71 -28.14
C LEU A 142 17.61 23.81 -29.21
N GLU A 143 18.00 22.61 -28.84
CA GLU A 143 18.72 21.65 -29.65
C GLU A 143 17.86 20.37 -29.81
N GLY A 144 17.80 19.79 -31.00
CA GLY A 144 17.00 18.58 -31.27
C GLY A 144 15.51 18.79 -30.97
N ASP A 145 14.95 17.92 -30.13
CA ASP A 145 13.57 17.98 -29.67
C ASP A 145 13.39 18.78 -28.36
N ALA A 146 14.48 19.38 -27.85
CA ALA A 146 14.44 20.11 -26.60
C ALA A 146 13.98 21.57 -26.79
N TRP A 147 13.16 22.03 -25.85
CA TRP A 147 12.61 23.37 -25.79
C TRP A 147 12.72 23.92 -24.36
N GLU A 148 12.78 25.24 -24.25
CA GLU A 148 12.94 25.95 -22.98
C GLU A 148 11.83 26.96 -22.76
N LEU A 149 11.32 27.02 -21.53
CA LEU A 149 10.36 27.99 -21.05
C LEU A 149 10.85 28.59 -19.74
N THR A 150 10.92 29.92 -19.66
CA THR A 150 11.25 30.62 -18.42
C THR A 150 10.03 31.39 -17.92
N LEU A 151 9.64 31.17 -16.68
CA LEU A 151 8.52 31.82 -16.00
C LEU A 151 9.02 32.55 -14.75
N PRO A 152 8.47 33.71 -14.41
CA PRO A 152 8.81 34.34 -13.14
C PRO A 152 8.28 33.51 -11.97
N ASN A 153 9.01 33.44 -10.85
CA ASN A 153 8.58 32.67 -9.68
C ASN A 153 7.22 33.13 -9.11
N SER A 154 6.83 34.37 -9.35
CA SER A 154 5.50 34.91 -9.01
C SER A 154 4.35 34.21 -9.73
N PHE A 155 4.61 33.52 -10.86
CA PHE A 155 3.63 32.69 -11.57
C PHE A 155 3.08 31.58 -10.69
N PHE A 156 3.92 31.03 -9.82
CA PHE A 156 3.58 29.91 -8.93
C PHE A 156 2.97 30.38 -7.58
N GLY A 157 2.94 31.67 -7.32
CA GLY A 157 2.45 32.20 -6.05
C GLY A 157 3.31 31.78 -4.85
N LYS A 158 2.69 31.12 -3.87
CA LYS A 158 3.38 30.67 -2.63
C LYS A 158 3.99 29.26 -2.72
N PHE A 159 3.65 28.51 -3.73
CA PHE A 159 4.08 27.12 -3.90
C PHE A 159 4.64 26.90 -5.31
N ASN A 160 5.94 26.66 -5.39
CA ASN A 160 6.61 26.36 -6.65
C ASN A 160 7.00 24.87 -6.68
N PRO A 161 6.27 24.02 -7.43
CA PRO A 161 6.53 22.60 -7.52
C PRO A 161 7.92 22.24 -8.06
N TYR A 162 8.55 23.13 -8.80
CA TYR A 162 9.85 22.91 -9.43
C TYR A 162 11.02 23.17 -8.49
N SER A 163 10.78 23.78 -7.33
CA SER A 163 11.72 23.87 -6.20
C SER A 163 11.35 22.97 -5.03
N ASP A 164 10.12 22.44 -5.01
CA ASP A 164 9.64 21.55 -3.96
C ASP A 164 10.09 20.12 -4.23
N LEU A 165 10.95 19.58 -3.34
CA LEU A 165 11.51 18.24 -3.47
C LEU A 165 10.55 17.19 -2.90
N ILE A 166 10.37 16.10 -3.62
CA ILE A 166 9.74 14.89 -3.07
C ILE A 166 10.66 14.32 -2.00
N LYS A 167 10.14 14.21 -0.79
CA LYS A 167 10.84 13.72 0.41
C LYS A 167 9.83 13.22 1.43
N GLY A 168 10.28 12.37 2.33
CA GLY A 168 9.46 11.86 3.43
C GLY A 168 10.01 10.53 3.95
N ASP A 169 9.41 10.02 4.99
CA ASP A 169 9.79 8.74 5.55
C ASP A 169 9.63 7.63 4.51
N TRP A 170 10.61 6.72 4.48
CA TRP A 170 10.68 5.58 3.56
C TRP A 170 10.66 5.93 2.07
N TYR A 171 10.87 7.21 1.72
CA TYR A 171 11.11 7.61 0.34
C TYR A 171 12.58 7.39 -0.02
N GLU A 172 12.82 6.76 -1.16
CA GLU A 172 14.13 6.61 -1.77
C GLU A 172 14.06 6.94 -3.25
N ALA A 173 15.13 7.48 -3.79
CA ALA A 173 15.24 7.74 -5.22
C ALA A 173 16.71 7.84 -5.65
N ARG A 174 16.98 7.53 -6.93
CA ARG A 174 18.31 7.59 -7.50
C ARG A 174 18.82 9.01 -7.72
N GLN A 175 17.89 9.95 -7.82
CA GLN A 175 18.16 11.36 -8.03
C GLN A 175 17.15 12.22 -7.26
N LYS A 176 17.37 13.53 -7.22
CA LYS A 176 16.37 14.46 -6.66
C LYS A 176 15.20 14.58 -7.62
N TYR A 177 14.00 14.30 -7.13
CA TYR A 177 12.75 14.54 -7.84
C TYR A 177 11.99 15.67 -7.17
N HIS A 178 11.27 16.44 -7.99
CA HIS A 178 10.42 17.53 -7.57
C HIS A 178 8.96 17.11 -7.69
N THR A 179 8.08 17.81 -6.98
CA THR A 179 6.62 17.61 -7.13
C THR A 179 6.11 18.18 -8.46
N GLY A 180 6.93 18.94 -9.16
CA GLY A 180 6.68 19.45 -10.51
C GLY A 180 6.51 18.34 -11.56
N ALA A 181 5.74 18.64 -12.60
CA ALA A 181 5.55 17.78 -13.76
C ALA A 181 5.20 18.59 -15.01
N VAL A 182 5.60 18.09 -16.18
CA VAL A 182 5.27 18.66 -17.51
C VAL A 182 4.40 17.65 -18.24
N TYR A 183 3.33 18.13 -18.86
CA TYR A 183 2.36 17.30 -19.59
C TYR A 183 2.24 17.77 -21.04
N LEU A 184 2.26 16.81 -21.96
CA LEU A 184 1.99 17.04 -23.38
C LEU A 184 0.65 16.33 -23.71
N ASN A 185 -0.35 17.08 -24.16
CA ASN A 185 -1.67 16.58 -24.51
C ASN A 185 -2.29 15.68 -23.41
N GLY A 186 -2.09 16.09 -22.14
CA GLY A 186 -2.60 15.41 -20.96
C GLY A 186 -1.70 14.31 -20.39
N HIS A 187 -0.65 13.88 -21.07
CA HIS A 187 0.27 12.83 -20.62
C HIS A 187 1.58 13.42 -20.09
N TRP A 188 2.08 12.92 -18.98
CA TRP A 188 3.29 13.44 -18.36
C TRP A 188 4.59 12.99 -19.04
N LEU A 189 5.60 13.89 -19.00
CA LEU A 189 6.98 13.57 -19.33
C LEU A 189 7.72 13.09 -18.08
N LYS A 190 8.83 12.37 -18.24
CA LYS A 190 9.68 11.91 -17.13
C LYS A 190 10.65 13.01 -16.69
N GLN A 191 10.86 13.19 -15.39
CA GLN A 191 11.87 14.11 -14.90
C GLN A 191 13.27 13.55 -15.11
N ALA A 192 14.16 14.30 -15.75
CA ALA A 192 15.58 13.99 -15.88
C ALA A 192 16.37 14.53 -14.68
N GLY A 193 17.52 13.89 -14.40
CA GLY A 193 18.44 14.32 -13.35
C GLY A 193 19.30 15.53 -13.71
N ALA A 194 19.40 15.85 -15.01
CA ALA A 194 20.19 16.97 -15.52
C ALA A 194 19.65 17.50 -16.85
N LYS A 195 19.90 18.80 -17.13
CA LYS A 195 19.58 19.45 -18.40
C LYS A 195 20.23 18.75 -19.59
N SER A 196 21.47 18.25 -19.44
CA SER A 196 22.23 17.56 -20.48
C SER A 196 21.51 16.32 -21.04
N ILE A 197 20.73 15.63 -20.21
CA ILE A 197 19.89 14.50 -20.63
C ILE A 197 18.77 14.98 -21.55
N VAL A 198 18.08 16.06 -21.17
CA VAL A 198 16.96 16.61 -21.95
C VAL A 198 17.42 17.11 -23.32
N ILE A 199 18.61 17.70 -23.41
CA ILE A 199 19.17 18.19 -24.69
C ILE A 199 19.95 17.09 -25.45
N GLY A 200 19.93 15.82 -24.98
CA GLY A 200 20.51 14.67 -25.67
C GLY A 200 22.05 14.57 -25.63
N LYS A 201 22.73 15.37 -24.76
CA LYS A 201 24.18 15.31 -24.58
C LYS A 201 24.62 14.16 -23.67
N ASP A 202 23.77 13.78 -22.72
CA ASP A 202 23.95 12.65 -21.85
C ASP A 202 22.78 11.66 -21.99
N LYS A 203 23.04 10.40 -21.71
CA LYS A 203 21.98 9.39 -21.64
C LYS A 203 21.29 9.49 -20.28
N ALA A 204 19.98 9.36 -20.28
CA ALA A 204 19.26 9.11 -19.02
C ALA A 204 19.85 7.86 -18.37
N ASP A 205 20.04 7.89 -17.05
CA ASP A 205 20.43 6.69 -16.31
C ASP A 205 19.22 5.72 -16.31
N GLN A 206 19.12 4.98 -17.41
CA GLN A 206 18.17 3.89 -17.61
C GLN A 206 18.86 2.55 -17.43
N GLY A 207 20.01 2.55 -16.73
CA GLY A 207 20.69 1.30 -16.36
C GLY A 207 19.71 0.33 -15.74
N PRO A 208 19.90 -0.99 -15.91
CA PRO A 208 19.04 -1.98 -15.28
C PRO A 208 18.90 -1.66 -13.80
N GLU A 209 17.67 -1.72 -13.31
CA GLU A 209 17.34 -1.39 -11.92
C GLU A 209 18.25 -2.21 -10.98
N GLU A 210 18.87 -1.54 -10.02
CA GLU A 210 19.64 -2.24 -8.99
C GLU A 210 18.65 -3.05 -8.15
N LEU A 211 18.85 -4.37 -8.13
CA LEU A 211 17.95 -5.27 -7.47
C LEU A 211 18.20 -5.31 -5.96
N MET A 212 19.47 -5.51 -5.57
CA MET A 212 19.77 -5.76 -4.17
C MET A 212 21.24 -5.58 -3.80
N ASN A 213 21.47 -5.42 -2.50
CA ASN A 213 22.75 -5.61 -1.84
C ASN A 213 22.78 -6.96 -1.14
N ILE A 214 23.91 -7.66 -1.17
CA ILE A 214 24.09 -8.96 -0.50
C ILE A 214 25.17 -8.84 0.57
N LEU A 215 24.80 -9.27 1.80
CA LEU A 215 25.77 -9.36 2.90
C LEU A 215 26.40 -10.75 2.98
N SER A 216 25.62 -11.83 2.99
CA SER A 216 26.14 -13.19 3.13
C SER A 216 25.19 -14.27 2.60
N LEU A 217 25.78 -15.42 2.22
CA LEU A 217 25.12 -16.69 1.99
C LEU A 217 25.48 -17.66 3.13
N GLN A 218 24.53 -18.44 3.62
CA GLN A 218 24.78 -19.45 4.66
C GLN A 218 24.03 -20.75 4.35
N VAL A 219 24.69 -21.86 4.55
CA VAL A 219 24.08 -23.20 4.57
C VAL A 219 23.69 -23.52 6.02
N LEU A 220 22.53 -24.13 6.24
CA LEU A 220 22.07 -24.50 7.58
C LEU A 220 23.11 -25.35 8.32
N GLY A 221 23.50 -24.94 9.52
CA GLY A 221 24.51 -25.59 10.33
C GLY A 221 25.95 -25.18 10.01
N GLN A 222 26.20 -24.38 8.96
CA GLN A 222 27.51 -23.92 8.55
C GLN A 222 27.72 -22.42 8.86
N LYS A 223 28.98 -21.96 8.80
CA LYS A 223 29.29 -20.53 8.96
C LYS A 223 28.86 -19.75 7.71
N PRO A 224 28.39 -18.51 7.87
CA PRO A 224 28.05 -17.67 6.72
C PRO A 224 29.28 -17.30 5.89
N VAL A 225 29.12 -17.32 4.56
CA VAL A 225 30.11 -16.84 3.60
C VAL A 225 29.74 -15.41 3.21
N MET A 226 30.61 -14.46 3.50
CA MET A 226 30.37 -13.04 3.20
C MET A 226 30.45 -12.80 1.69
N ALA A 227 29.53 -12.02 1.13
CA ALA A 227 29.45 -11.74 -0.30
C ALA A 227 30.71 -11.06 -0.85
N VAL A 228 31.36 -10.24 -0.03
CA VAL A 228 32.65 -9.60 -0.37
C VAL A 228 33.81 -10.59 -0.60
N LYS A 229 33.67 -11.85 -0.15
CA LYS A 229 34.65 -12.94 -0.32
C LYS A 229 34.46 -13.80 -1.58
N ARG A 230 33.61 -13.33 -2.53
CA ARG A 230 33.45 -14.01 -3.82
C ARG A 230 34.77 -14.18 -4.55
N SER A 231 34.92 -15.27 -5.30
CA SER A 231 36.10 -15.54 -6.12
C SER A 231 36.06 -14.81 -7.46
N LYS A 232 34.86 -14.75 -8.10
CA LYS A 232 34.64 -14.06 -9.36
C LYS A 232 33.26 -13.42 -9.39
N GLN A 233 33.08 -12.48 -10.31
CA GLN A 233 31.79 -11.85 -10.58
C GLN A 233 31.67 -11.38 -12.04
N LYS A 234 30.40 -11.30 -12.53
CA LYS A 234 30.04 -10.48 -13.67
C LYS A 234 29.06 -9.44 -13.12
N SER A 235 29.60 -8.29 -12.77
CA SER A 235 28.79 -7.21 -12.20
C SER A 235 29.68 -5.98 -12.01
N ASP A 236 29.06 -4.79 -12.08
CA ASP A 236 29.61 -3.53 -11.59
C ASP A 236 29.47 -3.40 -10.06
N ALA A 237 29.08 -4.48 -9.39
CA ALA A 237 28.86 -4.49 -7.96
C ALA A 237 30.10 -4.05 -7.19
N ALA A 238 29.93 -3.09 -6.32
CA ALA A 238 30.98 -2.51 -5.48
C ALA A 238 30.82 -2.97 -4.02
N VAL A 239 31.93 -2.97 -3.30
CA VAL A 239 31.89 -3.12 -1.85
C VAL A 239 31.32 -1.83 -1.25
N VAL A 240 30.29 -1.97 -0.44
CA VAL A 240 29.59 -0.87 0.24
C VAL A 240 29.78 -1.02 1.74
N ASP A 241 30.28 0.04 2.37
CA ASP A 241 30.41 0.09 3.82
C ASP A 241 29.04 0.26 4.48
N VAL A 242 28.77 -0.57 5.48
CA VAL A 242 27.55 -0.52 6.27
C VAL A 242 27.83 0.14 7.60
N PRO A 243 27.20 1.25 7.97
CA PRO A 243 27.47 1.93 9.23
C PRO A 243 27.30 1.00 10.43
N GLY A 244 28.37 0.81 11.23
CA GLY A 244 28.37 -0.07 12.38
C GLY A 244 28.30 -1.57 12.09
N GLY A 245 28.42 -1.99 10.82
CA GLY A 245 28.31 -3.38 10.37
C GLY A 245 29.49 -3.86 9.53
N GLN A 246 29.34 -5.04 8.94
CA GLN A 246 30.29 -5.58 7.98
C GLN A 246 30.00 -5.07 6.57
N PRO A 247 31.01 -4.87 5.70
CA PRO A 247 30.79 -4.44 4.33
C PRO A 247 29.98 -5.47 3.55
N CYS A 248 29.12 -4.99 2.67
CA CYS A 248 28.30 -5.80 1.77
C CYS A 248 28.73 -5.61 0.31
N LEU A 249 28.16 -6.39 -0.59
CA LEU A 249 28.28 -6.20 -2.02
C LEU A 249 26.99 -5.57 -2.54
N GLY A 250 27.11 -4.39 -3.13
CA GLY A 250 25.96 -3.59 -3.59
C GLY A 250 25.89 -3.42 -5.10
N ARG A 251 24.76 -2.89 -5.57
CA ARG A 251 24.47 -2.57 -6.98
C ARG A 251 24.31 -3.79 -7.89
N LEU A 252 23.84 -4.91 -7.34
CA LEU A 252 23.56 -6.10 -8.13
C LEU A 252 22.33 -5.89 -9.01
N LYS A 253 22.40 -6.29 -10.27
CA LYS A 253 21.40 -6.05 -11.32
C LYS A 253 20.93 -7.36 -11.94
N ASP A 254 19.91 -7.29 -12.78
CA ASP A 254 19.42 -8.44 -13.55
C ASP A 254 20.54 -9.00 -14.46
N GLY A 255 20.73 -10.33 -14.41
CA GLY A 255 21.77 -11.04 -15.15
C GLY A 255 23.17 -10.97 -14.54
N ASP A 256 23.35 -10.32 -13.40
CA ASP A 256 24.60 -10.38 -12.62
C ASP A 256 24.78 -11.74 -11.98
N TRP A 257 26.04 -12.09 -11.68
CA TRP A 257 26.35 -13.30 -10.92
C TRP A 257 27.60 -13.15 -10.06
N LEU A 258 27.63 -13.91 -8.95
CA LEU A 258 28.76 -14.03 -8.03
C LEU A 258 29.16 -15.48 -7.88
N GLU A 259 30.44 -15.77 -7.98
CA GLU A 259 31.03 -17.11 -7.82
C GLU A 259 31.76 -17.24 -6.48
N PHE A 260 31.56 -18.38 -5.82
CA PHE A 260 32.22 -18.78 -4.57
C PHE A 260 32.84 -20.17 -4.78
N ASP A 261 34.20 -20.28 -4.67
CA ASP A 261 34.90 -21.52 -4.96
C ASP A 261 34.66 -22.64 -3.94
N ALA A 262 34.38 -22.28 -2.68
CA ALA A 262 34.20 -23.25 -1.60
C ALA A 262 33.14 -22.80 -0.61
N VAL A 263 31.92 -23.26 -0.81
CA VAL A 263 30.81 -23.16 0.15
C VAL A 263 30.63 -24.51 0.80
N ASP A 264 30.70 -24.57 2.13
CA ASP A 264 30.55 -25.83 2.87
C ASP A 264 29.06 -26.17 3.04
N PHE A 265 28.66 -27.32 2.47
CA PHE A 265 27.33 -27.86 2.58
C PHE A 265 27.18 -28.88 3.74
N GLY A 266 28.30 -29.28 4.39
CA GLY A 266 28.26 -30.28 5.44
C GLY A 266 27.69 -31.62 4.95
N GLU A 267 26.91 -32.30 5.81
CA GLU A 267 26.26 -33.56 5.47
C GLU A 267 24.75 -33.32 5.24
N ASN A 268 24.30 -33.42 3.97
CA ASN A 268 22.91 -33.38 3.54
C ASN A 268 22.05 -32.23 4.12
N PRO A 269 22.46 -30.98 3.95
CA PRO A 269 21.71 -29.82 4.45
C PRO A 269 20.38 -29.68 3.73
N LYS A 270 19.40 -29.10 4.40
CA LYS A 270 18.05 -28.91 3.84
C LYS A 270 17.74 -27.49 3.44
N ARG A 271 18.51 -26.51 3.94
CA ARG A 271 18.18 -25.07 3.79
C ARG A 271 19.41 -24.21 3.54
N LEU A 272 19.14 -23.13 2.80
CA LEU A 272 20.06 -22.01 2.58
C LEU A 272 19.46 -20.74 3.20
N PHE A 273 20.32 -19.82 3.58
CA PHE A 273 19.96 -18.49 4.06
C PHE A 273 20.75 -17.45 3.26
N LEU A 274 20.08 -16.41 2.81
CA LEU A 274 20.66 -15.25 2.13
C LEU A 274 20.35 -14.00 2.95
N LYS A 275 21.36 -13.22 3.28
CA LYS A 275 21.18 -11.93 3.95
C LYS A 275 21.30 -10.83 2.93
N ALA A 276 20.17 -10.17 2.60
CA ALA A 276 20.07 -9.20 1.51
C ALA A 276 19.25 -7.98 1.90
N GLY A 277 19.54 -6.83 1.25
CA GLY A 277 18.78 -5.59 1.31
C GLY A 277 18.38 -5.14 -0.08
N SER A 278 17.08 -4.84 -0.31
CA SER A 278 16.53 -4.46 -1.61
C SER A 278 15.36 -3.47 -1.45
N PRO A 279 15.59 -2.16 -1.47
CA PRO A 279 14.51 -1.19 -1.22
C PRO A 279 13.62 -0.93 -2.43
N ASN A 280 13.99 -1.38 -3.64
CA ASN A 280 13.30 -0.96 -4.87
C ASN A 280 12.40 -2.03 -5.48
N SER A 281 12.95 -3.20 -5.82
CA SER A 281 12.23 -4.16 -6.66
C SER A 281 12.22 -5.58 -6.12
N GLY A 282 13.12 -5.91 -5.19
CA GLY A 282 13.36 -7.29 -4.86
C GLY A 282 13.95 -8.05 -6.04
N GLY A 283 13.81 -9.37 -6.05
CA GLY A 283 14.28 -10.20 -7.15
C GLY A 283 14.44 -11.65 -6.76
N ILE A 284 14.91 -12.44 -7.70
CA ILE A 284 15.20 -13.85 -7.54
C ILE A 284 16.72 -14.03 -7.49
N VAL A 285 17.21 -14.82 -6.51
CA VAL A 285 18.61 -15.23 -6.45
C VAL A 285 18.68 -16.75 -6.59
N GLU A 286 19.09 -17.22 -7.76
CA GLU A 286 19.30 -18.64 -7.99
C GLU A 286 20.66 -19.05 -7.44
N VAL A 287 20.70 -20.18 -6.71
CA VAL A 287 21.92 -20.82 -6.24
C VAL A 287 22.22 -21.99 -7.17
N ARG A 288 23.33 -21.91 -7.90
CA ARG A 288 23.70 -22.88 -8.92
C ARG A 288 25.03 -23.54 -8.61
N GLU A 289 25.16 -24.80 -8.98
CA GLU A 289 26.39 -25.58 -8.80
C GLU A 289 27.40 -25.29 -9.93
N GLY A 290 28.60 -24.91 -9.57
CA GLY A 290 29.74 -24.80 -10.45
C GLY A 290 29.75 -23.64 -11.44
N THR A 291 28.67 -23.41 -12.19
CA THR A 291 28.58 -22.38 -13.27
C THR A 291 27.23 -21.67 -13.25
N VAL A 292 27.13 -20.55 -14.01
CA VAL A 292 25.88 -19.78 -14.17
C VAL A 292 24.72 -20.59 -14.74
N ASP A 293 25.02 -21.59 -15.58
CA ASP A 293 24.05 -22.52 -16.17
C ASP A 293 24.05 -23.87 -15.47
N GLY A 294 24.77 -23.97 -14.33
CA GLY A 294 24.85 -25.18 -13.54
C GLY A 294 23.51 -25.61 -12.93
N ARG A 295 23.51 -26.81 -12.37
CA ARG A 295 22.31 -27.38 -11.75
C ARG A 295 21.77 -26.44 -10.66
N LEU A 296 20.46 -26.19 -10.65
CA LEU A 296 19.79 -25.37 -9.64
C LEU A 296 19.77 -26.09 -8.29
N VAL A 297 20.44 -25.53 -7.30
CA VAL A 297 20.52 -26.03 -5.93
C VAL A 297 19.37 -25.53 -5.08
N GLY A 298 19.05 -24.25 -5.21
CA GLY A 298 17.95 -23.58 -4.52
C GLY A 298 17.70 -22.19 -5.10
N GLN A 299 16.63 -21.56 -4.67
CA GLN A 299 16.24 -20.25 -5.17
C GLN A 299 15.68 -19.42 -4.03
N PHE A 300 16.20 -18.22 -3.85
CA PHE A 300 15.64 -17.22 -2.95
C PHE A 300 14.71 -16.29 -3.71
N GLU A 301 13.60 -15.96 -3.10
CA GLU A 301 12.76 -14.84 -3.49
C GLU A 301 13.04 -13.71 -2.50
N VAL A 302 13.79 -12.73 -2.95
CA VAL A 302 14.19 -11.57 -2.15
C VAL A 302 13.08 -10.54 -2.24
N ALA A 303 12.34 -10.37 -1.16
CA ALA A 303 11.34 -9.32 -1.06
C ALA A 303 12.01 -7.95 -0.94
N ILE A 304 11.23 -6.89 -1.15
CA ILE A 304 11.68 -5.53 -0.91
C ILE A 304 11.94 -5.35 0.58
N THR A 305 13.00 -4.61 0.92
CA THR A 305 13.35 -4.23 2.29
C THR A 305 13.26 -2.71 2.44
N ALA A 306 13.28 -2.20 3.68
CA ALA A 306 13.13 -0.77 3.92
C ALA A 306 14.26 0.09 3.34
N GLU A 307 15.51 -0.42 3.32
CA GLU A 307 16.70 0.31 2.90
C GLU A 307 17.74 -0.65 2.31
N TRP A 308 18.72 -0.13 1.53
CA TRP A 308 19.81 -0.90 0.95
C TRP A 308 20.66 -1.64 1.98
N THR A 309 20.75 -1.11 3.18
CA THR A 309 21.54 -1.65 4.30
C THR A 309 20.66 -2.28 5.39
N HIS A 310 19.36 -2.28 5.20
CA HIS A 310 18.44 -3.03 6.06
C HIS A 310 18.37 -4.48 5.58
N PHE A 311 19.33 -5.29 6.04
CA PHE A 311 19.47 -6.68 5.64
C PHE A 311 18.47 -7.57 6.36
N GLN A 312 17.74 -8.36 5.57
CA GLN A 312 16.82 -9.41 6.04
C GLN A 312 17.36 -10.79 5.67
N ASN A 313 16.93 -11.81 6.41
CA ASN A 313 17.28 -13.19 6.14
C ASN A 313 16.21 -13.85 5.25
N PHE A 314 16.57 -14.14 4.01
CA PHE A 314 15.77 -14.92 3.09
C PHE A 314 16.17 -16.39 3.17
N ARG A 315 15.21 -17.30 2.94
CA ARG A 315 15.42 -18.75 3.06
C ARG A 315 15.11 -19.44 1.76
N ALA A 316 15.82 -20.53 1.48
CA ALA A 316 15.55 -21.39 0.35
C ALA A 316 15.72 -22.87 0.76
N LEU A 317 14.91 -23.75 0.20
CA LEU A 317 15.13 -25.19 0.29
C LEU A 317 16.24 -25.59 -0.67
N ILE A 318 17.02 -26.58 -0.25
CA ILE A 318 17.97 -27.25 -1.14
C ILE A 318 17.18 -28.34 -1.88
N ASN A 319 16.92 -28.10 -3.15
CA ASN A 319 16.14 -29.00 -4.01
C ASN A 319 16.98 -30.17 -4.56
N THR A 320 18.31 -30.04 -4.47
CA THR A 320 19.27 -30.99 -5.00
C THR A 320 20.28 -31.33 -3.93
N PRO A 321 20.43 -32.58 -3.53
CA PRO A 321 21.39 -32.98 -2.51
C PRO A 321 22.82 -32.58 -2.89
N LEU A 322 23.47 -31.84 -1.99
CA LEU A 322 24.88 -31.48 -2.03
C LEU A 322 25.52 -31.81 -0.69
N SER A 323 26.82 -32.08 -0.68
CA SER A 323 27.56 -32.30 0.57
C SER A 323 29.00 -31.82 0.41
N GLY A 324 29.64 -31.51 1.53
CA GLY A 324 31.03 -31.04 1.57
C GLY A 324 31.22 -29.68 0.93
N LEU A 325 32.47 -29.39 0.53
CA LEU A 325 32.84 -28.13 -0.12
C LEU A 325 32.39 -28.13 -1.59
N GLN A 326 31.62 -27.13 -1.97
CA GLN A 326 31.08 -26.98 -3.32
C GLN A 326 31.38 -25.60 -3.90
N LYS A 327 31.62 -25.58 -5.20
CA LYS A 327 31.66 -24.33 -5.98
C LYS A 327 30.22 -23.89 -6.29
N ILE A 328 29.86 -22.67 -5.93
CA ILE A 328 28.51 -22.13 -6.05
C ILE A 328 28.53 -20.81 -6.82
N VAL A 329 27.51 -20.63 -7.65
CA VAL A 329 27.25 -19.36 -8.34
C VAL A 329 25.88 -18.85 -7.92
N LEU A 330 25.81 -17.60 -7.45
CA LEU A 330 24.57 -16.87 -7.26
C LEU A 330 24.25 -16.09 -8.54
N VAL A 331 23.09 -16.30 -9.11
CA VAL A 331 22.61 -15.59 -10.31
C VAL A 331 21.42 -14.72 -9.92
N PHE A 332 21.52 -13.41 -10.21
CA PHE A 332 20.51 -12.42 -9.84
C PHE A 332 19.55 -12.18 -11.01
N LYS A 333 18.25 -12.20 -10.73
CA LYS A 333 17.19 -12.02 -11.70
C LYS A 333 16.15 -11.04 -11.17
N ALA A 334 15.74 -10.09 -12.01
CA ALA A 334 14.54 -9.31 -11.74
C ALA A 334 13.30 -10.22 -11.70
N TYR A 335 12.30 -9.82 -10.93
CA TYR A 335 11.00 -10.46 -11.08
C TYR A 335 10.48 -10.25 -12.50
N PRO A 336 9.86 -11.26 -13.13
CA PRO A 336 9.28 -11.12 -14.44
C PRO A 336 8.25 -9.99 -14.46
N GLN A 337 8.59 -8.88 -15.10
CA GLN A 337 7.66 -7.78 -15.32
C GLN A 337 7.14 -7.86 -16.74
N LYS A 338 5.84 -7.63 -16.93
CA LYS A 338 5.31 -7.40 -18.27
C LYS A 338 5.71 -5.99 -18.70
N PRO A 339 6.40 -5.82 -19.84
CA PRO A 339 6.73 -4.50 -20.31
C PRO A 339 5.45 -3.72 -20.60
N VAL A 340 5.20 -2.68 -19.84
CA VAL A 340 4.20 -1.67 -20.20
C VAL A 340 4.84 -0.82 -21.30
N LYS A 341 4.22 -0.76 -22.48
CA LYS A 341 4.58 0.23 -23.49
C LYS A 341 4.09 1.59 -23.00
N GLU A 342 4.88 2.22 -22.15
CA GLU A 342 4.71 3.62 -21.86
C GLU A 342 5.05 4.44 -23.12
N ASN A 343 4.20 5.38 -23.47
CA ASN A 343 4.53 6.36 -24.50
C ASN A 343 5.75 7.14 -24.03
N ASP A 344 6.91 6.89 -24.62
CA ASP A 344 8.13 7.65 -24.32
C ASP A 344 8.00 9.06 -24.93
N LEU A 345 7.31 9.94 -24.21
CA LEU A 345 7.06 11.32 -24.62
C LEU A 345 8.29 12.21 -24.47
N GLY A 346 9.30 11.75 -23.74
CA GLY A 346 10.52 12.50 -23.48
C GLY A 346 10.73 12.88 -22.02
N PHE A 347 11.77 13.68 -21.81
CA PHE A 347 12.21 14.12 -20.49
C PHE A 347 11.97 15.61 -20.28
N TRP A 348 11.88 16.01 -19.02
CA TRP A 348 11.94 17.41 -18.60
C TRP A 348 12.93 17.59 -17.46
N PHE A 349 13.45 18.81 -17.32
CA PHE A 349 14.30 19.26 -16.22
C PHE A 349 14.00 20.71 -15.89
N ALA A 350 14.15 21.12 -14.65
CA ALA A 350 13.95 22.49 -14.26
C ALA A 350 15.05 23.02 -13.35
N GLU A 351 15.33 24.30 -13.47
CA GLU A 351 16.18 25.09 -12.59
C GLU A 351 15.39 26.27 -12.06
N VAL A 352 15.51 26.51 -10.75
CA VAL A 352 14.83 27.62 -10.08
C VAL A 352 15.88 28.53 -9.46
N ASP A 353 15.94 29.77 -9.89
CA ASP A 353 16.75 30.83 -9.29
C ASP A 353 15.89 31.77 -8.42
N GLU A 354 16.46 32.88 -7.93
CA GLU A 354 15.77 33.84 -7.08
C GLU A 354 14.53 34.49 -7.74
N LYS A 355 14.48 34.57 -9.07
CA LYS A 355 13.46 35.30 -9.83
C LYS A 355 12.64 34.39 -10.73
N ASN A 356 13.24 33.37 -11.28
CA ASN A 356 12.68 32.61 -12.38
C ASN A 356 12.74 31.07 -12.13
N THR A 357 11.80 30.40 -12.74
CA THR A 357 11.79 28.96 -12.97
C THR A 357 11.98 28.70 -14.46
N THR A 358 13.08 28.04 -14.83
CA THR A 358 13.38 27.66 -16.21
C THR A 358 13.17 26.18 -16.38
N ILE A 359 12.24 25.79 -17.25
CA ILE A 359 11.88 24.41 -17.55
C ILE A 359 12.42 24.08 -18.95
N VAL A 360 13.16 22.99 -19.07
CA VAL A 360 13.59 22.41 -20.34
C VAL A 360 12.89 21.10 -20.53
N ALA A 361 12.27 20.88 -21.69
CA ALA A 361 11.51 19.66 -21.96
C ALA A 361 11.70 19.19 -23.41
N GLN A 362 11.66 17.86 -23.60
CA GLN A 362 11.64 17.24 -24.94
C GLN A 362 10.20 17.11 -25.41
N PHE A 363 9.94 17.54 -26.65
CA PHE A 363 8.67 17.31 -27.33
C PHE A 363 8.96 16.62 -28.65
N LYS A 364 9.05 15.28 -28.61
CA LYS A 364 9.50 14.47 -29.75
C LYS A 364 8.62 14.66 -30.98
N GLY A 365 9.19 15.28 -32.01
CA GLY A 365 8.53 15.45 -33.30
C GLY A 365 7.41 16.48 -33.37
N VAL A 366 7.16 17.27 -32.30
CA VAL A 366 6.10 18.27 -32.25
C VAL A 366 6.59 19.66 -31.83
N ASP A 367 5.87 20.69 -32.21
CA ASP A 367 6.06 22.08 -31.76
C ASP A 367 5.15 22.33 -30.54
N PRO A 368 5.70 22.48 -29.31
CA PRO A 368 4.90 22.61 -28.11
C PRO A 368 4.04 23.88 -28.10
N ASN A 369 4.33 24.88 -28.94
CA ASN A 369 3.49 26.07 -29.06
C ASN A 369 2.22 25.84 -29.89
N LYS A 370 2.10 24.68 -30.56
CA LYS A 370 0.92 24.23 -31.31
C LYS A 370 0.16 23.12 -30.61
N GLU A 371 0.69 22.61 -29.52
CA GLU A 371 0.12 21.55 -28.71
C GLU A 371 -0.34 22.07 -27.35
N GLN A 372 -1.15 21.27 -26.65
CA GLN A 372 -1.50 21.61 -25.26
C GLN A 372 -0.40 21.16 -24.32
N VAL A 373 0.46 22.08 -23.91
CA VAL A 373 1.45 21.83 -22.87
C VAL A 373 0.99 22.43 -21.56
N GLU A 374 1.00 21.61 -20.51
CA GLU A 374 0.57 21.99 -19.17
C GLU A 374 1.69 21.72 -18.16
N ILE A 375 1.72 22.51 -17.10
CA ILE A 375 2.61 22.32 -15.95
C ILE A 375 1.78 22.35 -14.67
N ASN A 376 2.05 21.46 -13.72
CA ASN A 376 1.36 21.54 -12.44
C ASN A 376 1.88 22.70 -11.59
N VAL A 377 0.95 23.35 -10.87
CA VAL A 377 1.25 24.53 -10.05
C VAL A 377 0.54 24.49 -8.69
N ARG A 378 -0.30 23.47 -8.45
CA ARG A 378 -1.07 23.29 -7.21
C ARG A 378 -0.75 21.97 -6.56
N GLN A 379 -0.66 21.97 -5.24
CA GLN A 379 -0.31 20.79 -4.46
C GLN A 379 -1.44 19.74 -4.43
N ALA A 380 -2.68 20.20 -4.49
CA ALA A 380 -3.88 19.37 -4.52
C ALA A 380 -4.94 19.99 -5.43
N VAL A 381 -5.96 19.22 -5.78
CA VAL A 381 -7.15 19.73 -6.49
C VAL A 381 -8.31 19.97 -5.54
N LEU A 382 -8.51 19.05 -4.57
CA LEU A 382 -9.50 19.23 -3.51
C LEU A 382 -8.95 18.70 -2.19
N TYR A 383 -8.59 19.61 -1.29
CA TYR A 383 -8.01 19.27 -0.01
C TYR A 383 -8.36 20.31 1.07
N PRO A 384 -9.03 19.93 2.16
CA PRO A 384 -9.29 20.83 3.28
C PRO A 384 -8.00 21.07 4.06
N ARG A 385 -7.53 22.32 4.12
CA ARG A 385 -6.32 22.68 4.87
C ARG A 385 -6.50 22.67 6.39
N GLN A 386 -7.74 22.50 6.85
CA GLN A 386 -8.09 22.40 8.27
C GLN A 386 -8.75 21.05 8.55
N THR A 387 -8.38 20.46 9.69
CA THR A 387 -9.00 19.22 10.20
C THR A 387 -10.48 19.40 10.52
N GLY A 388 -11.22 18.29 10.65
CA GLY A 388 -12.63 18.30 11.07
C GLY A 388 -13.60 18.79 10.00
N ARG A 389 -13.24 18.80 8.72
CA ARG A 389 -14.16 19.08 7.60
C ARG A 389 -14.91 17.80 7.25
N ASN A 390 -15.88 17.44 8.10
CA ASN A 390 -16.59 16.18 8.03
C ASN A 390 -17.68 16.17 6.96
N TYR A 391 -18.16 15.00 6.57
CA TYR A 391 -19.36 14.78 5.75
C TYR A 391 -19.39 15.61 4.46
N ILE A 392 -18.32 15.46 3.65
CA ILE A 392 -18.25 16.03 2.30
C ILE A 392 -18.42 14.88 1.30
N THR A 393 -19.24 15.10 0.27
CA THR A 393 -19.38 14.20 -0.87
C THR A 393 -18.77 14.84 -2.12
N VAL A 394 -17.94 14.08 -2.84
CA VAL A 394 -17.31 14.51 -4.11
C VAL A 394 -17.59 13.47 -5.18
N ARG A 395 -18.28 13.85 -6.27
CA ARG A 395 -18.69 12.87 -7.28
C ARG A 395 -18.77 13.38 -8.70
N GLY A 396 -18.44 12.50 -9.65
CA GLY A 396 -18.65 12.71 -11.09
C GLY A 396 -17.59 13.56 -11.78
N PHE A 397 -16.47 13.87 -11.12
CA PHE A 397 -15.40 14.71 -11.67
C PHE A 397 -14.27 13.89 -12.31
N THR A 398 -13.56 14.52 -13.25
CA THR A 398 -12.18 14.17 -13.57
C THR A 398 -11.26 15.12 -12.80
N LEU A 399 -10.44 14.57 -11.89
CA LEU A 399 -9.48 15.29 -11.06
C LEU A 399 -8.07 14.90 -11.51
N GLU A 400 -7.22 15.86 -11.87
CA GLU A 400 -5.92 15.50 -12.46
C GLU A 400 -4.82 16.54 -12.27
N GLN A 401 -3.55 16.10 -12.45
CA GLN A 401 -2.36 16.92 -12.63
C GLN A 401 -2.00 17.80 -11.42
N ALA A 402 -2.03 17.24 -10.20
CA ALA A 402 -1.56 17.92 -9.01
C ALA A 402 -0.12 17.57 -8.63
N ALA A 403 0.58 18.55 -8.04
CA ALA A 403 1.94 18.43 -7.52
C ALA A 403 1.94 17.89 -6.08
N THR A 404 1.41 16.69 -5.90
CA THR A 404 1.26 16.10 -4.56
C THR A 404 2.60 15.72 -3.96
N PRO A 405 2.82 15.90 -2.65
CA PRO A 405 4.01 15.43 -1.94
C PRO A 405 3.95 13.93 -1.73
N TRP A 406 5.07 13.34 -1.31
CA TRP A 406 5.12 11.99 -0.76
C TRP A 406 4.23 11.91 0.48
N SER A 407 3.43 10.86 0.58
CA SER A 407 2.42 10.70 1.63
C SER A 407 2.72 9.47 2.51
N PRO A 408 3.76 9.52 3.37
CA PRO A 408 4.03 8.43 4.30
C PRO A 408 3.00 8.42 5.44
N PRO A 409 2.89 7.32 6.18
CA PRO A 409 1.93 7.22 7.29
C PRO A 409 2.27 8.11 8.50
N THR A 410 3.48 8.63 8.57
CA THR A 410 4.01 9.46 9.67
C THR A 410 3.94 10.96 9.40
N ALA A 411 3.40 11.40 8.27
CA ALA A 411 3.27 12.81 7.93
C ALA A 411 1.86 13.16 7.45
N GLU A 412 1.54 14.45 7.35
CA GLU A 412 0.30 14.90 6.73
C GLU A 412 0.19 14.30 5.33
N GLN A 413 -0.90 13.59 5.08
CA GLN A 413 -1.14 12.93 3.80
C GLN A 413 -1.97 13.83 2.89
N ILE A 414 -1.29 14.49 1.93
CA ILE A 414 -1.91 15.34 0.92
C ILE A 414 -1.91 14.58 -0.42
N GLY A 415 -3.11 14.21 -0.88
CA GLY A 415 -3.33 13.62 -2.19
C GLY A 415 -3.85 14.63 -3.21
N LEU A 416 -4.06 14.17 -4.45
CA LEU A 416 -4.78 14.94 -5.46
C LEU A 416 -6.16 15.35 -4.93
N ILE A 417 -6.83 14.40 -4.26
CA ILE A 417 -7.97 14.65 -3.36
C ILE A 417 -7.70 13.99 -2.02
N GLY A 418 -8.04 14.66 -0.91
CA GLY A 418 -7.85 14.09 0.42
C GLY A 418 -8.86 14.57 1.44
N THR A 419 -9.08 13.73 2.45
CA THR A 419 -10.03 14.00 3.52
C THR A 419 -9.40 14.77 4.68
N ASN A 420 -8.06 14.85 4.73
CA ASN A 420 -7.29 15.29 5.90
C ASN A 420 -7.74 14.50 7.15
N TRP A 421 -7.84 15.13 8.30
CA TRP A 421 -8.32 14.54 9.55
C TRP A 421 -9.80 14.84 9.74
N SER A 422 -10.67 13.95 9.24
CA SER A 422 -12.12 14.17 9.19
C SER A 422 -12.91 12.84 9.23
N LYS A 423 -14.23 12.94 9.16
CA LYS A 423 -15.15 11.81 9.22
C LYS A 423 -16.16 11.84 8.09
N GLY A 424 -16.55 10.65 7.59
CA GLY A 424 -17.74 10.46 6.80
C GLY A 424 -17.74 11.08 5.41
N TRP A 425 -16.58 11.17 4.76
CA TRP A 425 -16.52 11.57 3.36
C TRP A 425 -17.00 10.48 2.42
N ILE A 426 -17.62 10.91 1.32
CA ILE A 426 -17.97 10.05 0.18
C ILE A 426 -17.22 10.57 -1.05
N ILE A 427 -16.34 9.74 -1.61
CA ILE A 427 -15.61 10.01 -2.86
C ILE A 427 -16.04 8.93 -3.85
N GLU A 428 -16.86 9.31 -4.85
CA GLU A 428 -17.50 8.32 -5.70
C GLU A 428 -17.61 8.74 -7.17
N ASN A 429 -17.50 7.75 -8.07
CA ASN A 429 -17.71 7.95 -9.51
C ASN A 429 -16.80 9.04 -10.12
N ASN A 430 -15.58 9.20 -9.61
CA ASN A 430 -14.60 10.15 -10.15
C ASN A 430 -13.54 9.43 -10.97
N THR A 431 -12.95 10.12 -11.93
CA THR A 431 -11.66 9.76 -12.53
C THR A 431 -10.56 10.57 -11.85
N ILE A 432 -9.54 9.89 -11.33
CA ILE A 432 -8.42 10.48 -10.57
C ILE A 432 -7.12 10.03 -11.22
N GLN A 433 -6.36 10.98 -11.77
CA GLN A 433 -5.20 10.61 -12.58
C GLN A 433 -4.10 11.67 -12.59
N TYR A 434 -2.88 11.23 -12.97
CA TYR A 434 -1.70 12.10 -13.12
C TYR A 434 -1.38 12.91 -11.85
N SER A 435 -1.46 12.25 -10.70
CA SER A 435 -0.96 12.78 -9.43
C SER A 435 0.53 12.51 -9.32
N THR A 436 1.35 13.50 -8.98
CA THR A 436 2.81 13.31 -8.84
C THR A 436 3.11 12.17 -7.84
N CYS A 437 2.46 12.14 -6.69
CA CYS A 437 2.55 11.04 -5.75
C CYS A 437 1.22 10.30 -5.59
N THR A 438 0.31 10.76 -4.75
CA THR A 438 -0.87 9.99 -4.34
C THR A 438 -2.17 10.51 -4.92
N GLY A 439 -3.06 9.61 -5.36
CA GLY A 439 -4.38 9.94 -5.86
C GLY A 439 -5.33 10.38 -4.75
N ILE A 440 -5.75 9.47 -3.87
CA ILE A 440 -6.65 9.74 -2.74
C ILE A 440 -5.92 9.55 -1.42
N THR A 441 -6.09 10.49 -0.47
CA THR A 441 -5.60 10.34 0.89
C THR A 441 -6.74 10.39 1.91
N LEU A 442 -6.72 9.45 2.88
CA LEU A 442 -7.72 9.31 3.94
C LEU A 442 -7.23 9.84 5.30
N GLY A 443 -6.10 10.59 5.31
CA GLY A 443 -5.51 11.21 6.50
C GLY A 443 -4.46 10.33 7.15
N LYS A 444 -3.47 10.94 7.60
CA LYS A 444 -3.03 11.54 8.85
C LYS A 444 -3.10 13.08 8.77
N HIS A 445 -3.33 13.73 9.94
CA HIS A 445 -3.11 15.16 10.13
C HIS A 445 -1.61 15.51 10.17
N GLY A 446 -1.27 16.78 9.93
CA GLY A 446 0.08 17.30 10.16
C GLY A 446 0.36 17.58 11.64
N ASP A 447 1.61 17.36 12.07
CA ASP A 447 2.11 17.72 13.40
C ASP A 447 3.64 17.93 13.40
N GLU A 448 4.19 18.34 14.55
CA GLU A 448 5.62 18.61 14.72
C GLU A 448 6.54 17.37 14.59
N PHE A 449 5.97 16.18 14.51
CA PHE A 449 6.70 14.91 14.35
C PHE A 449 6.55 14.30 12.97
N ASP A 450 6.02 15.04 12.02
CA ASP A 450 5.93 14.59 10.63
C ASP A 450 7.32 14.20 10.09
N ASN A 451 7.39 13.04 9.41
CA ASN A 451 8.63 12.48 8.87
C ASN A 451 9.72 12.17 9.91
N THR A 452 9.34 11.67 11.09
CA THR A 452 10.29 11.24 12.12
C THR A 452 10.46 9.71 12.21
N LYS A 453 9.77 8.94 11.38
CA LYS A 453 9.69 7.45 11.44
C LYS A 453 9.21 6.91 12.81
N ASP A 454 8.53 7.71 13.62
CA ASP A 454 8.16 7.36 15.00
C ASP A 454 6.65 7.38 15.27
N PHE A 455 5.99 6.28 14.97
CA PHE A 455 4.58 6.07 15.30
C PHE A 455 4.27 6.10 16.81
N ARG A 456 5.25 5.80 17.67
CA ARG A 456 5.05 5.84 19.12
C ARG A 456 4.81 7.24 19.63
N ARG A 457 5.21 8.26 18.86
CA ARG A 457 4.88 9.66 19.14
C ARG A 457 3.61 10.10 18.43
N ALA A 458 3.40 9.69 17.19
CA ALA A 458 2.24 10.07 16.41
C ALA A 458 0.91 9.61 17.05
N ILE A 459 0.85 8.39 17.60
CA ILE A 459 -0.39 7.85 18.18
C ILE A 459 -0.84 8.63 19.44
N PRO A 460 -0.01 8.87 20.47
CA PRO A 460 -0.41 9.68 21.63
C PRO A 460 -0.90 11.08 21.22
N ILE A 461 -0.23 11.73 20.29
CA ILE A 461 -0.64 13.04 19.77
C ILE A 461 -2.00 12.97 19.07
N ALA A 462 -2.21 11.97 18.23
CA ALA A 462 -3.49 11.76 17.55
C ALA A 462 -4.63 11.53 18.56
N VAL A 463 -4.38 10.78 19.64
CA VAL A 463 -5.37 10.53 20.71
C VAL A 463 -5.66 11.81 21.50
N GLU A 464 -4.62 12.48 22.01
CA GLU A 464 -4.76 13.58 22.97
C GLU A 464 -5.14 14.90 22.32
N LYS A 465 -4.49 15.25 21.19
CA LYS A 465 -4.69 16.56 20.56
C LYS A 465 -5.74 16.53 19.43
N PHE A 466 -5.88 15.41 18.72
CA PHE A 466 -6.74 15.30 17.55
C PHE A 466 -7.93 14.37 17.71
N GLY A 467 -8.06 13.73 18.90
CA GLY A 467 -9.20 12.89 19.22
C GLY A 467 -9.34 11.67 18.30
N TRP A 468 -8.28 10.85 18.20
CA TRP A 468 -8.31 9.61 17.43
C TRP A 468 -9.27 8.58 18.05
N ASN A 469 -10.51 8.62 17.62
CA ASN A 469 -11.57 7.74 18.09
C ASN A 469 -12.68 7.60 17.04
N ARG A 470 -13.52 6.59 17.19
CA ARG A 470 -14.62 6.26 16.26
C ARG A 470 -15.63 7.40 16.02
N LYS A 471 -15.75 8.34 16.94
CA LYS A 471 -16.68 9.47 16.80
C LYS A 471 -16.15 10.54 15.85
N ASN A 472 -14.84 10.76 15.82
CA ASN A 472 -14.24 11.94 15.22
C ASN A 472 -13.65 11.70 13.84
N ILE A 473 -13.20 10.47 13.49
CA ILE A 473 -12.45 10.20 12.27
C ILE A 473 -13.01 9.00 11.48
N GLY A 474 -12.57 8.87 10.24
CA GLY A 474 -12.81 7.70 9.42
C GLY A 474 -14.24 7.62 8.87
N HIS A 475 -14.74 6.40 8.73
CA HIS A 475 -16.07 6.14 8.13
C HIS A 475 -16.21 6.72 6.72
N HIS A 476 -15.10 6.81 5.97
CA HIS A 476 -15.11 7.26 4.59
C HIS A 476 -15.66 6.17 3.68
N LEU A 477 -16.36 6.57 2.63
CA LEU A 477 -16.82 5.69 1.56
C LEU A 477 -16.16 6.10 0.24
N ILE A 478 -15.21 5.28 -0.21
CA ILE A 478 -14.46 5.49 -1.45
C ILE A 478 -14.93 4.44 -2.44
N ARG A 479 -15.75 4.84 -3.44
CA ARG A 479 -16.36 3.84 -4.32
C ARG A 479 -16.49 4.24 -5.77
N ASN A 480 -16.39 3.24 -6.65
CA ASN A 480 -16.62 3.37 -8.08
C ASN A 480 -15.76 4.47 -8.73
N ASN A 481 -14.57 4.73 -8.18
CA ASN A 481 -13.63 5.65 -8.80
C ASN A 481 -12.72 4.90 -9.77
N HIS A 482 -12.28 5.58 -10.82
CA HIS A 482 -11.24 5.14 -11.74
C HIS A 482 -9.96 5.90 -11.40
N ILE A 483 -8.95 5.20 -10.87
CA ILE A 483 -7.72 5.80 -10.34
C ILE A 483 -6.52 5.25 -11.12
N GLN A 484 -5.76 6.13 -11.76
CA GLN A 484 -4.63 5.72 -12.59
C GLN A 484 -3.50 6.75 -12.63
N HIS A 485 -2.32 6.32 -13.09
CA HIS A 485 -1.17 7.21 -13.30
C HIS A 485 -0.84 8.06 -12.07
N CYS A 486 -0.73 7.41 -10.90
CA CYS A 486 -0.22 8.03 -9.68
C CYS A 486 1.19 7.54 -9.40
N GLY A 487 2.13 8.45 -9.11
CA GLY A 487 3.54 8.12 -8.99
C GLY A 487 3.91 7.33 -7.73
N GLN A 488 3.11 7.40 -6.67
CA GLN A 488 3.29 6.68 -5.41
C GLN A 488 2.19 5.64 -5.20
N ALA A 489 0.94 6.08 -5.04
CA ALA A 489 -0.15 5.19 -4.67
C ALA A 489 -1.50 5.68 -5.22
N GLY A 490 -2.42 4.73 -5.44
CA GLY A 490 -3.80 5.06 -5.79
C GLY A 490 -4.55 5.65 -4.60
N ILE A 491 -4.58 4.92 -3.48
CA ILE A 491 -5.22 5.32 -2.22
C ILE A 491 -4.27 5.05 -1.06
N VAL A 492 -4.04 6.05 -0.20
CA VAL A 492 -3.33 5.86 1.07
C VAL A 492 -4.17 6.31 2.25
N GLY A 493 -3.92 5.71 3.42
CA GLY A 493 -4.51 6.13 4.67
C GLY A 493 -3.63 5.78 5.86
N SER A 494 -3.63 6.66 6.87
CA SER A 494 -2.99 6.40 8.16
C SER A 494 -3.85 6.99 9.25
N LEU A 495 -4.07 6.25 10.33
CA LEU A 495 -4.91 6.60 11.49
C LEU A 495 -6.33 7.09 11.12
N GLY A 496 -6.45 8.06 10.22
CA GLY A 496 -7.73 8.64 9.75
C GLY A 496 -8.55 7.70 8.87
N SER A 497 -7.98 6.62 8.36
CA SER A 497 -8.66 5.66 7.46
C SER A 497 -9.52 4.61 8.19
N ALA A 498 -9.47 4.53 9.52
CA ALA A 498 -10.21 3.54 10.28
C ALA A 498 -11.73 3.59 9.99
N PHE A 499 -12.40 2.45 10.08
CA PHE A 499 -13.85 2.28 9.88
C PHE A 499 -14.35 2.60 8.45
N SER A 500 -13.47 2.76 7.49
CA SER A 500 -13.81 3.18 6.11
C SER A 500 -14.15 2.00 5.19
N GLU A 501 -14.76 2.31 4.05
CA GLU A 501 -15.04 1.37 2.97
C GLU A 501 -14.38 1.82 1.68
N ILE A 502 -13.59 0.94 1.06
CA ILE A 502 -12.97 1.13 -0.24
C ILE A 502 -13.52 0.04 -1.14
N ARG A 503 -14.45 0.37 -2.04
CA ARG A 503 -15.17 -0.65 -2.80
C ARG A 503 -15.48 -0.27 -4.23
N GLY A 504 -15.46 -1.25 -5.13
CA GLY A 504 -15.86 -1.06 -6.53
C GLY A 504 -14.97 -0.08 -7.29
N ASN A 505 -13.76 0.22 -6.81
CA ASN A 505 -12.84 1.09 -7.53
C ASN A 505 -12.03 0.31 -8.55
N GLU A 506 -11.71 0.93 -9.69
CA GLU A 506 -10.71 0.46 -10.65
C GLU A 506 -9.41 1.25 -10.43
N ILE A 507 -8.33 0.54 -10.08
CA ILE A 507 -7.04 1.16 -9.71
C ILE A 507 -5.94 0.49 -10.52
N HIS A 508 -5.22 1.28 -11.33
CA HIS A 508 -4.19 0.72 -12.19
C HIS A 508 -3.13 1.75 -12.62
N GLU A 509 -2.07 1.28 -13.28
CA GLU A 509 -0.92 2.09 -13.69
C GLU A 509 -0.34 2.91 -12.54
N ILE A 510 -0.21 2.31 -11.35
CA ILE A 510 0.42 2.97 -10.21
C ILE A 510 1.93 2.74 -10.26
N ARG A 511 2.71 3.83 -10.11
CA ARG A 511 4.18 3.87 -10.18
C ARG A 511 4.79 3.46 -11.54
N GLN A 512 4.05 3.48 -12.61
CA GLN A 512 4.53 3.09 -13.94
C GLN A 512 5.67 3.96 -14.50
N ASN A 513 5.86 5.16 -13.96
CA ASN A 513 6.97 6.03 -14.34
C ASN A 513 8.34 5.57 -13.81
N HIS A 514 8.38 4.60 -12.86
CA HIS A 514 9.59 4.04 -12.22
C HIS A 514 10.53 5.08 -11.59
N GLN A 515 10.05 6.28 -11.29
CA GLN A 515 10.89 7.38 -10.80
C GLN A 515 11.11 7.31 -9.29
N TYR A 516 10.12 6.86 -8.53
CA TYR A 516 10.17 6.84 -7.08
C TYR A 516 10.39 5.44 -6.54
N GLY A 517 11.22 5.33 -5.51
CA GLY A 517 11.54 4.10 -4.79
C GLY A 517 11.23 4.20 -3.31
N GLY A 518 11.68 3.24 -2.54
CA GLY A 518 11.43 3.13 -1.11
C GLY A 518 10.18 2.31 -0.79
N CYS A 519 9.62 2.46 0.39
CA CYS A 519 8.36 1.83 0.79
C CYS A 519 7.16 2.74 0.47
N GLU A 520 5.97 2.46 0.98
CA GLU A 520 4.77 3.30 0.87
C GLU A 520 4.16 3.44 -0.53
N THR A 521 4.39 2.46 -1.43
CA THR A 521 3.83 2.44 -2.79
C THR A 521 2.93 1.25 -2.99
N ALA A 522 1.66 1.45 -3.39
CA ALA A 522 0.72 0.38 -3.73
C ALA A 522 -0.52 0.93 -4.46
N GLY A 523 -1.36 0.05 -5.01
CA GLY A 523 -2.72 0.44 -5.43
C GLY A 523 -3.51 1.00 -4.25
N ILE A 524 -3.55 0.26 -3.13
CA ILE A 524 -4.15 0.67 -1.85
C ILE A 524 -3.14 0.40 -0.73
N LYS A 525 -2.75 1.42 0.05
CA LYS A 525 -1.83 1.29 1.20
C LYS A 525 -2.44 1.89 2.45
N LEU A 526 -2.65 1.08 3.49
CA LEU A 526 -3.30 1.52 4.72
C LEU A 526 -2.48 1.17 5.97
N HIS A 527 -2.40 2.12 6.90
CA HIS A 527 -2.03 1.92 8.29
C HIS A 527 -3.25 2.18 9.18
N GLY A 528 -3.35 1.50 10.30
CA GLY A 528 -4.48 1.67 11.22
C GLY A 528 -5.83 1.29 10.59
N ALA A 529 -5.83 0.27 9.73
CA ALA A 529 -7.02 -0.22 9.05
C ALA A 529 -7.92 -0.99 10.04
N VAL A 530 -8.48 -0.29 11.03
CA VAL A 530 -9.39 -0.87 12.02
C VAL A 530 -10.82 -0.89 11.46
N ASP A 531 -11.48 -2.05 11.52
CA ASP A 531 -12.83 -2.28 10.98
C ASP A 531 -13.01 -1.71 9.55
N THR A 532 -12.00 -1.85 8.71
CA THR A 532 -11.98 -1.33 7.34
C THR A 532 -12.42 -2.42 6.37
N LEU A 533 -13.24 -2.06 5.37
CA LEU A 533 -13.67 -2.95 4.29
C LEU A 533 -13.00 -2.55 2.99
N ILE A 534 -12.30 -3.50 2.35
CA ILE A 534 -11.76 -3.36 1.00
C ILE A 534 -12.45 -4.42 0.13
N ALA A 535 -13.42 -4.00 -0.69
CA ALA A 535 -14.32 -4.93 -1.35
C ALA A 535 -14.53 -4.61 -2.82
N ASP A 536 -14.68 -5.64 -3.63
CA ASP A 536 -15.12 -5.52 -5.01
C ASP A 536 -14.27 -4.57 -5.88
N ASN A 537 -13.00 -4.34 -5.54
CA ASN A 537 -12.10 -3.51 -6.33
C ASN A 537 -11.41 -4.33 -7.42
N HIS A 538 -11.07 -3.66 -8.51
CA HIS A 538 -10.24 -4.17 -9.58
C HIS A 538 -8.89 -3.44 -9.53
N VAL A 539 -7.82 -4.14 -9.14
CA VAL A 539 -6.50 -3.54 -8.94
C VAL A 539 -5.47 -4.29 -9.79
N TYR A 540 -4.84 -3.58 -10.72
CA TYR A 540 -3.93 -4.21 -11.66
C TYR A 540 -2.85 -3.26 -12.18
N ARG A 541 -1.73 -3.82 -12.64
CA ARG A 541 -0.55 -3.06 -13.07
C ARG A 541 -0.10 -2.01 -12.06
N CYS A 542 -0.16 -2.40 -10.77
CA CYS A 542 0.42 -1.65 -9.67
C CYS A 542 1.79 -2.25 -9.36
N GLU A 543 2.82 -1.40 -9.38
CA GLU A 543 4.20 -1.85 -9.24
C GLU A 543 4.76 -1.66 -7.84
N HIS A 544 5.94 -2.23 -7.61
CA HIS A 544 6.71 -2.19 -6.38
C HIS A 544 6.04 -3.02 -5.27
N TRP A 545 5.32 -2.42 -4.32
CA TRP A 545 4.59 -3.18 -3.30
C TRP A 545 3.20 -3.65 -3.76
N GLY A 546 2.82 -3.33 -5.00
CA GLY A 546 1.75 -3.98 -5.75
C GLY A 546 0.34 -3.52 -5.44
N GLY A 547 -0.60 -4.48 -5.32
CA GLY A 547 -2.03 -4.22 -5.31
C GLY A 547 -2.54 -3.61 -4.01
N ILE A 548 -2.66 -4.43 -2.94
CA ILE A 548 -3.20 -4.02 -1.64
C ILE A 548 -2.18 -4.32 -0.55
N TRP A 549 -1.82 -3.31 0.22
CA TRP A 549 -0.91 -3.44 1.35
C TRP A 549 -1.54 -2.92 2.64
N ILE A 550 -1.76 -3.81 3.60
CA ILE A 550 -2.22 -3.50 4.95
C ILE A 550 -1.03 -3.60 5.89
N ASP A 551 -0.62 -2.44 6.38
CA ASP A 551 0.51 -2.30 7.27
C ASP A 551 0.03 -1.87 8.66
N TRP A 552 0.83 -2.01 9.64
CA TRP A 552 0.70 -1.61 11.05
C TRP A 552 -0.73 -1.29 11.53
N MET A 553 -1.14 -1.96 12.62
CA MET A 553 -2.39 -1.70 13.34
C MET A 553 -3.68 -2.11 12.60
N GLY A 554 -3.62 -3.01 11.63
CA GLY A 554 -4.83 -3.59 11.04
C GLY A 554 -5.52 -4.54 12.02
N GLN A 555 -6.80 -4.32 12.29
CA GLN A 555 -7.63 -5.18 13.15
C GLN A 555 -9.11 -5.09 12.79
N GLY A 556 -9.82 -6.21 12.74
CA GLY A 556 -11.26 -6.27 12.40
C GLY A 556 -11.54 -5.95 10.92
N LEU A 557 -10.52 -5.94 10.07
CA LEU A 557 -10.65 -5.59 8.65
C LEU A 557 -11.04 -6.79 7.79
N ARG A 558 -11.63 -6.50 6.62
CA ARG A 558 -11.99 -7.51 5.62
C ARG A 558 -11.57 -7.07 4.21
N VAL A 559 -10.92 -7.99 3.48
CA VAL A 559 -10.56 -7.85 2.06
C VAL A 559 -11.33 -8.91 1.28
N THR A 560 -12.34 -8.52 0.49
CA THR A 560 -13.28 -9.48 -0.08
C THR A 560 -13.70 -9.15 -1.51
N GLY A 561 -13.83 -10.17 -2.34
CA GLY A 561 -14.39 -10.03 -3.68
C GLY A 561 -13.58 -9.17 -4.65
N ASN A 562 -12.28 -8.95 -4.40
CA ASN A 562 -11.43 -8.14 -5.26
C ASN A 562 -10.88 -8.97 -6.43
N LEU A 563 -10.71 -8.32 -7.58
CA LEU A 563 -9.97 -8.84 -8.74
C LEU A 563 -8.59 -8.19 -8.76
N LEU A 564 -7.55 -8.99 -8.58
CA LEU A 564 -6.16 -8.55 -8.52
C LEU A 564 -5.35 -9.29 -9.60
N HIS A 565 -4.68 -8.58 -10.49
CA HIS A 565 -3.85 -9.20 -11.54
C HIS A 565 -2.79 -8.26 -12.10
N ASP A 566 -1.76 -8.83 -12.67
CA ASP A 566 -0.65 -8.09 -13.28
C ASP A 566 0.06 -7.10 -12.32
N ASN A 567 -0.05 -7.32 -11.01
CA ASN A 567 0.65 -6.56 -9.99
C ASN A 567 2.02 -7.19 -9.68
N SER A 568 2.94 -6.42 -9.11
CA SER A 568 4.21 -6.97 -8.59
C SER A 568 4.00 -7.87 -7.36
N GLN A 569 2.94 -7.65 -6.61
CA GLN A 569 2.30 -8.60 -5.67
C GLN A 569 0.83 -8.21 -5.50
N ASP A 570 -0.04 -9.19 -5.21
CA ASP A 570 -1.45 -8.89 -5.08
C ASP A 570 -1.82 -8.36 -3.70
N LEU A 571 -1.25 -8.94 -2.66
CA LEU A 571 -1.63 -8.64 -1.28
C LEU A 571 -0.42 -8.71 -0.36
N MET A 572 -0.35 -7.81 0.62
CA MET A 572 0.61 -7.84 1.71
C MET A 572 -0.04 -7.47 3.02
N PHE A 573 0.19 -8.29 4.03
CA PHE A 573 -0.10 -7.98 5.43
C PHE A 573 1.22 -7.84 6.20
N GLU A 574 1.43 -6.68 6.82
CA GLU A 574 2.67 -6.39 7.53
C GLU A 574 2.40 -5.90 8.96
N VAL A 575 2.90 -6.64 9.93
CA VAL A 575 2.90 -6.29 11.37
C VAL A 575 1.50 -5.99 11.92
N ASN A 576 0.52 -6.87 11.60
CA ASN A 576 -0.82 -6.85 12.18
C ASN A 576 -1.00 -8.00 13.17
N LEU A 577 -1.95 -7.87 14.08
CA LEU A 577 -2.21 -8.89 15.12
C LEU A 577 -3.60 -9.54 14.98
N GLY A 578 -4.31 -9.22 13.88
CA GLY A 578 -5.62 -9.77 13.62
C GLY A 578 -6.72 -9.33 14.61
N PRO A 579 -7.95 -9.76 14.40
CA PRO A 579 -8.35 -10.59 13.27
C PRO A 579 -8.38 -9.80 11.95
N HIS A 580 -8.08 -10.47 10.84
CA HIS A 580 -8.37 -9.97 9.51
C HIS A 580 -8.93 -11.10 8.65
N VAL A 581 -9.86 -10.78 7.74
CA VAL A 581 -10.53 -11.75 6.88
C VAL A 581 -10.26 -11.42 5.42
N VAL A 582 -9.77 -12.40 4.69
CA VAL A 582 -9.49 -12.31 3.25
C VAL A 582 -10.32 -13.39 2.56
N ASP A 583 -11.39 -12.99 1.88
CA ASP A 583 -12.30 -13.99 1.33
C ASP A 583 -12.78 -13.66 -0.08
N ASN A 584 -13.05 -14.72 -0.84
CA ASN A 584 -13.63 -14.62 -2.18
C ASN A 584 -12.82 -13.73 -3.17
N ASN A 585 -11.50 -13.56 -3.00
CA ASN A 585 -10.69 -12.77 -3.92
C ASN A 585 -10.15 -13.64 -5.08
N LEU A 586 -9.97 -12.99 -6.23
CA LEU A 586 -9.27 -13.50 -7.40
C LEU A 586 -7.87 -12.87 -7.42
N MET A 587 -6.84 -13.59 -6.94
CA MET A 587 -5.44 -13.16 -6.89
C MET A 587 -4.67 -13.85 -8.02
N LEU A 588 -4.48 -13.13 -9.13
CA LEU A 588 -4.09 -13.71 -10.41
C LEU A 588 -2.76 -13.18 -10.98
N SER A 589 -1.98 -12.43 -10.20
CA SER A 589 -0.74 -11.79 -10.71
C SER A 589 0.38 -12.77 -11.02
N LYS A 590 0.34 -13.99 -10.51
CA LYS A 590 1.41 -15.00 -10.65
C LYS A 590 2.76 -14.52 -10.08
N SER A 591 2.70 -13.68 -9.07
CA SER A 591 3.84 -13.08 -8.40
C SER A 591 3.98 -13.59 -6.97
N ARG A 592 3.48 -12.85 -6.00
CA ARG A 592 3.50 -13.24 -4.59
C ARG A 592 2.37 -12.60 -3.79
N VAL A 593 2.07 -13.21 -2.66
CA VAL A 593 1.40 -12.62 -1.51
C VAL A 593 2.37 -12.66 -0.34
N THR A 594 2.58 -11.54 0.34
CA THR A 594 3.50 -11.47 1.47
C THR A 594 2.73 -11.47 2.78
N GLU A 595 3.07 -12.43 3.65
CA GLU A 595 2.51 -12.56 4.99
C GLU A 595 3.59 -12.29 6.04
N ALA A 596 3.35 -11.24 6.84
CA ALA A 596 4.23 -10.81 7.92
C ALA A 596 3.43 -10.42 9.18
N SER A 597 2.26 -11.00 9.35
CA SER A 597 1.29 -10.68 10.40
C SER A 597 0.87 -11.91 11.19
N SER A 598 -0.16 -11.81 12.00
CA SER A 598 -0.82 -12.90 12.73
C SER A 598 -2.32 -12.72 12.68
N GLY A 599 -3.08 -13.79 12.84
CA GLY A 599 -4.53 -13.74 13.01
C GLY A 599 -5.30 -13.49 11.71
N GLY A 600 -4.79 -13.98 10.59
CA GLY A 600 -5.46 -13.97 9.30
C GLY A 600 -6.41 -15.14 9.09
N ALA A 601 -7.55 -14.91 8.45
CA ALA A 601 -8.45 -15.94 7.94
C ALA A 601 -8.64 -15.79 6.44
N TYR A 602 -8.08 -16.71 5.68
CA TYR A 602 -8.08 -16.74 4.22
C TYR A 602 -9.08 -17.79 3.74
N VAL A 603 -10.22 -17.36 3.18
CA VAL A 603 -11.36 -18.25 2.93
C VAL A 603 -11.87 -18.11 1.51
N ASN A 604 -12.06 -19.23 0.82
CA ASN A 604 -12.65 -19.28 -0.52
C ASN A 604 -11.93 -18.39 -1.57
N ASN A 605 -10.62 -18.19 -1.51
CA ASN A 605 -9.88 -17.42 -2.51
C ASN A 605 -9.34 -18.31 -3.63
N LEU A 606 -9.07 -17.70 -4.78
CA LEU A 606 -8.26 -18.28 -5.85
C LEU A 606 -6.88 -17.62 -5.85
N TRP A 607 -5.84 -18.41 -5.69
CA TRP A 607 -4.45 -17.98 -5.61
C TRP A 607 -3.66 -18.53 -6.79
N THR A 608 -3.11 -17.69 -7.63
CA THR A 608 -2.08 -18.08 -8.60
C THR A 608 -0.69 -17.60 -8.18
N ASP A 609 -0.62 -16.96 -7.04
CA ASP A 609 0.58 -16.36 -6.47
C ASP A 609 1.30 -17.34 -5.54
N ALA A 610 2.58 -17.11 -5.33
CA ALA A 610 3.34 -17.75 -4.29
C ALA A 610 3.13 -17.04 -2.94
N ILE A 611 2.91 -17.80 -1.86
CA ILE A 611 2.93 -17.22 -0.52
C ILE A 611 4.36 -17.09 -0.06
N THR A 612 4.75 -15.88 0.34
CA THR A 612 6.04 -15.55 0.91
C THR A 612 5.87 -15.15 2.36
N ILE A 613 6.49 -15.90 3.26
CA ILE A 613 6.50 -15.59 4.69
C ILE A 613 7.68 -14.67 4.99
N TRP A 614 7.38 -13.50 5.48
CA TRP A 614 8.40 -12.58 5.96
C TRP A 614 8.53 -12.71 7.49
N ALA A 615 9.34 -13.68 7.93
CA ALA A 615 9.47 -14.02 9.34
C ALA A 615 10.45 -13.13 10.11
N ASP A 616 11.32 -12.37 9.44
CA ASP A 616 12.33 -11.52 10.10
C ASP A 616 11.78 -10.12 10.42
N ILE A 617 10.61 -10.11 11.06
CA ILE A 617 10.01 -8.89 11.63
C ILE A 617 10.43 -8.71 13.10
N ALA A 618 11.49 -9.39 13.53
CA ALA A 618 11.93 -9.47 14.92
C ALA A 618 12.04 -8.09 15.57
N GLY A 619 11.37 -7.94 16.70
CA GLY A 619 11.37 -6.72 17.50
C GLY A 619 10.41 -5.63 17.02
N ARG A 620 9.72 -5.78 15.89
CA ARG A 620 8.66 -4.86 15.47
C ARG A 620 7.39 -5.15 16.27
N THR A 621 6.89 -4.15 16.97
CA THR A 621 5.66 -4.26 17.75
C THR A 621 4.59 -3.36 17.14
N THR A 622 3.34 -3.77 17.28
CA THR A 622 2.18 -2.98 16.88
C THR A 622 1.14 -2.96 18.00
N PRO A 623 0.39 -1.88 18.18
CA PRO A 623 -0.74 -1.87 19.10
C PRO A 623 -1.87 -2.76 18.59
N PHE A 624 -2.64 -3.32 19.54
CA PHE A 624 -3.93 -3.93 19.28
C PHE A 624 -5.00 -3.31 20.19
N PHE A 625 -6.23 -3.38 19.73
CA PHE A 625 -7.33 -2.58 20.25
C PHE A 625 -8.43 -3.45 20.86
N LYS A 626 -9.25 -2.84 21.71
CA LYS A 626 -10.55 -3.43 22.04
C LYS A 626 -11.34 -3.63 20.75
N PRO A 627 -12.05 -4.76 20.60
CA PRO A 627 -12.85 -5.00 19.41
C PRO A 627 -13.72 -3.81 19.03
N HIS A 628 -13.73 -3.45 17.76
CA HIS A 628 -14.52 -2.37 17.16
C HIS A 628 -14.27 -0.98 17.75
N SER A 629 -13.06 -0.71 18.23
CA SER A 629 -12.65 0.59 18.80
C SER A 629 -11.20 0.93 18.44
N LEU A 630 -10.76 2.13 18.79
CA LEU A 630 -9.37 2.58 18.73
C LEU A 630 -8.73 2.63 20.15
N ASP A 631 -9.39 2.03 21.14
CA ASP A 631 -8.85 1.93 22.50
C ASP A 631 -7.74 0.88 22.54
N ILE A 632 -6.51 1.32 22.68
CA ILE A 632 -5.33 0.45 22.73
C ILE A 632 -5.35 -0.40 23.99
N ILE A 633 -5.22 -1.71 23.86
CA ILE A 633 -5.06 -2.65 24.98
C ILE A 633 -3.57 -2.78 25.33
N ALA A 634 -2.73 -3.10 24.35
CA ALA A 634 -1.29 -3.31 24.52
C ALA A 634 -0.57 -3.26 23.17
N ASN A 635 0.75 -3.41 23.19
CA ASN A 635 1.58 -3.66 22.02
C ASN A 635 2.11 -5.10 22.05
N ALA A 636 2.15 -5.75 20.91
CA ALA A 636 2.74 -7.08 20.76
C ALA A 636 3.46 -7.22 19.41
N THR A 637 4.30 -8.25 19.29
CA THR A 637 4.95 -8.65 18.05
C THR A 637 4.12 -9.77 17.40
N PRO A 638 3.86 -9.74 16.09
CA PRO A 638 3.26 -10.86 15.39
C PRO A 638 4.10 -12.14 15.54
N ASN A 639 3.44 -13.26 15.76
CA ASN A 639 4.09 -14.57 15.89
C ASN A 639 3.88 -15.48 14.67
N GLN A 640 3.02 -15.06 13.73
CA GLN A 640 2.72 -15.75 12.46
C GLN A 640 2.20 -17.19 12.59
N ASN A 641 1.68 -17.56 13.76
CA ASN A 641 1.32 -18.94 14.09
C ASN A 641 -0.19 -19.22 14.20
N ASP A 642 -1.05 -18.30 13.74
CA ASP A 642 -2.50 -18.47 13.87
C ASP A 642 -3.29 -18.06 12.63
N ASP A 643 -2.67 -18.21 11.46
CA ASP A 643 -3.37 -18.01 10.20
C ASP A 643 -4.25 -19.24 9.87
N HIS A 644 -5.42 -18.94 9.32
CA HIS A 644 -6.46 -19.90 8.99
C HIS A 644 -6.71 -19.94 7.49
N PHE A 645 -6.65 -21.10 6.86
CA PHE A 645 -6.85 -21.28 5.42
C PHE A 645 -7.98 -22.27 5.16
N TYR A 646 -9.12 -21.82 4.66
CA TYR A 646 -10.27 -22.65 4.41
C TYR A 646 -10.79 -22.54 2.99
N ASN A 647 -11.03 -23.70 2.36
CA ASN A 647 -11.73 -23.81 1.08
C ASN A 647 -11.09 -22.99 -0.06
N ASN A 648 -9.79 -22.74 -0.03
CA ASN A 648 -9.08 -21.99 -1.09
C ASN A 648 -8.69 -22.92 -2.26
N LEU A 649 -8.49 -22.31 -3.43
CA LEU A 649 -7.82 -22.91 -4.60
C LEU A 649 -6.42 -22.33 -4.74
N PHE A 650 -5.39 -23.14 -4.56
CA PHE A 650 -3.99 -22.79 -4.79
C PHE A 650 -3.51 -23.35 -6.12
N VAL A 651 -2.97 -22.49 -6.99
CA VAL A 651 -2.50 -22.87 -8.33
C VAL A 651 -1.08 -22.38 -8.54
N GLY A 652 -0.12 -23.31 -8.60
CA GLY A 652 1.29 -22.95 -8.82
C GLY A 652 2.25 -23.60 -7.83
N PRO A 653 3.54 -23.26 -7.86
CA PRO A 653 4.58 -24.13 -7.32
C PRO A 653 4.72 -24.13 -5.79
N LYS A 654 4.09 -23.25 -5.04
CA LYS A 654 4.33 -23.13 -3.59
C LYS A 654 3.16 -23.55 -2.71
N GLY A 655 2.01 -22.91 -2.80
CA GLY A 655 0.88 -23.16 -1.88
C GLY A 655 1.26 -22.84 -0.42
N LEU A 656 0.75 -23.62 0.54
CA LEU A 656 0.96 -23.42 1.99
C LEU A 656 2.25 -24.03 2.53
N SER A 657 3.03 -24.77 1.73
CA SER A 657 4.29 -25.36 2.21
C SER A 657 5.31 -24.34 2.71
N ALA A 658 5.15 -23.07 2.37
CA ALA A 658 5.97 -21.96 2.89
C ALA A 658 5.91 -21.89 4.44
N TYR A 659 4.77 -22.19 5.06
CA TYR A 659 4.62 -22.17 6.53
C TYR A 659 5.47 -23.25 7.20
N ASP A 660 5.59 -24.44 6.59
CA ASP A 660 6.44 -25.53 7.10
C ASP A 660 7.93 -25.17 7.04
N GLU A 661 8.34 -24.38 6.05
CA GLU A 661 9.72 -23.90 5.94
C GLU A 661 10.13 -23.08 7.16
N PHE A 662 9.18 -22.37 7.76
CA PHE A 662 9.37 -21.54 8.96
C PHE A 662 8.89 -22.23 10.25
N GLN A 663 8.41 -23.48 10.18
CA GLN A 663 7.85 -24.22 11.32
C GLN A 663 6.68 -23.50 11.99
N LEU A 664 5.89 -22.77 11.21
CA LEU A 664 4.72 -22.03 11.66
C LEU A 664 3.49 -22.94 11.70
N GLN A 665 2.67 -22.79 12.73
CA GLN A 665 1.43 -23.54 12.87
C GLN A 665 0.29 -22.76 12.21
N ILE A 666 -0.50 -23.44 11.39
CA ILE A 666 -1.68 -22.90 10.73
C ILE A 666 -2.86 -23.85 10.91
N LYS A 667 -4.07 -23.32 10.71
CA LYS A 667 -5.28 -24.13 10.56
C LYS A 667 -5.64 -24.17 9.08
N ALA A 668 -5.68 -25.35 8.49
CA ALA A 668 -5.97 -25.49 7.07
C ALA A 668 -6.96 -26.65 6.86
N VAL A 669 -8.09 -26.37 6.18
CA VAL A 669 -9.15 -27.36 5.92
C VAL A 669 -9.81 -27.10 4.57
N GLY A 670 -10.04 -28.17 3.80
CA GLY A 670 -10.82 -28.13 2.57
C GLY A 670 -10.16 -27.41 1.39
N ASN A 671 -8.86 -27.12 1.48
CA ASN A 671 -8.13 -26.46 0.41
C ASN A 671 -7.77 -27.44 -0.73
N VAL A 672 -7.64 -26.89 -1.93
CA VAL A 672 -7.27 -27.63 -3.15
C VAL A 672 -5.98 -27.07 -3.73
N TYR A 673 -5.05 -27.97 -4.06
CA TYR A 673 -3.70 -27.65 -4.54
C TYR A 673 -3.51 -28.18 -5.97
N LEU A 674 -3.36 -27.28 -6.93
CA LEU A 674 -3.31 -27.55 -8.36
C LEU A 674 -1.97 -27.12 -8.95
N LYS A 675 -1.58 -27.73 -10.09
CA LYS A 675 -0.43 -27.33 -10.90
C LYS A 675 0.86 -27.21 -10.09
N GLY A 676 1.14 -28.18 -9.25
CA GLY A 676 2.36 -28.23 -8.43
C GLY A 676 2.28 -27.50 -7.08
N ALA A 677 1.16 -26.89 -6.73
CA ALA A 677 0.95 -26.33 -5.39
C ALA A 677 1.05 -27.42 -4.32
N ARG A 678 1.56 -27.06 -3.15
CA ARG A 678 1.83 -27.99 -2.06
C ARG A 678 1.13 -27.55 -0.77
N PRO A 679 0.43 -28.45 -0.08
CA PRO A 679 -0.12 -28.15 1.23
C PRO A 679 0.98 -27.95 2.27
N SER A 680 0.64 -27.33 3.40
CA SER A 680 1.38 -27.47 4.64
C SER A 680 1.12 -28.86 5.25
N ALA A 681 2.04 -29.37 6.05
CA ALA A 681 1.86 -30.59 6.83
C ALA A 681 0.65 -30.53 7.78
N GLY A 682 0.20 -29.34 8.15
CA GLY A 682 -0.99 -29.12 8.97
C GLY A 682 -2.31 -29.21 8.21
N ASP A 683 -2.32 -29.29 6.87
CA ASP A 683 -3.54 -29.44 6.04
C ASP A 683 -3.81 -30.93 5.76
N THR A 684 -4.45 -31.58 6.71
CA THR A 684 -4.67 -33.06 6.67
C THR A 684 -5.77 -33.46 5.68
N ASP A 685 -6.68 -32.56 5.32
CA ASP A 685 -7.79 -32.76 4.39
C ASP A 685 -7.52 -32.19 3.00
N ALA A 686 -6.26 -31.89 2.72
CA ALA A 686 -5.82 -31.28 1.46
C ALA A 686 -6.13 -32.15 0.25
N VAL A 687 -6.78 -31.60 -0.76
CA VAL A 687 -6.88 -32.23 -2.09
C VAL A 687 -5.70 -31.79 -2.93
N VAL A 688 -4.85 -32.72 -3.35
CA VAL A 688 -3.65 -32.43 -4.14
C VAL A 688 -3.79 -33.04 -5.54
N ALA A 689 -4.11 -32.20 -6.52
CA ALA A 689 -4.16 -32.55 -7.94
C ALA A 689 -2.98 -31.90 -8.68
N LYS A 690 -1.77 -32.35 -8.36
CA LYS A 690 -0.49 -31.74 -8.75
C LYS A 690 -0.34 -31.51 -10.26
N GLU A 691 -0.82 -32.46 -11.07
CA GLU A 691 -0.70 -32.40 -12.55
C GLU A 691 -1.88 -31.67 -13.19
N PHE A 692 -2.94 -31.35 -12.44
CA PHE A 692 -4.10 -30.65 -13.01
C PHE A 692 -3.77 -29.17 -13.24
N ASN A 693 -3.81 -28.75 -14.51
CA ASN A 693 -3.68 -27.35 -14.88
C ASN A 693 -5.06 -26.73 -15.16
N PRO A 694 -5.54 -25.81 -14.33
CA PRO A 694 -6.84 -25.18 -14.53
C PRO A 694 -6.90 -24.22 -15.71
N GLU A 695 -5.81 -23.98 -16.43
CA GLU A 695 -5.73 -23.14 -17.63
C GLU A 695 -6.40 -21.76 -17.45
N ILE A 696 -6.13 -21.11 -16.32
CA ILE A 696 -6.74 -19.82 -15.98
C ILE A 696 -6.40 -18.77 -17.03
N LYS A 697 -7.44 -18.17 -17.60
CA LYS A 697 -7.37 -17.07 -18.56
C LYS A 697 -8.20 -15.90 -18.05
N LEU A 698 -7.62 -14.72 -18.04
CA LEU A 698 -8.30 -13.46 -17.80
C LEU A 698 -8.22 -12.63 -19.08
N THR A 699 -9.36 -12.23 -19.64
CA THR A 699 -9.43 -11.49 -20.91
C THR A 699 -10.29 -10.26 -20.77
N ASN A 700 -9.82 -9.15 -21.33
CA ASN A 700 -10.59 -7.91 -21.45
C ASN A 700 -11.31 -7.88 -22.81
N GLN A 701 -12.62 -7.65 -22.79
CA GLN A 701 -13.47 -7.48 -23.96
C GLN A 701 -14.26 -6.17 -23.75
N ASP A 702 -13.79 -5.10 -24.36
CA ASP A 702 -14.42 -3.77 -24.29
C ASP A 702 -14.70 -3.28 -22.85
N GLY A 703 -13.69 -3.38 -21.97
CA GLY A 703 -13.78 -2.99 -20.58
C GLY A 703 -14.43 -4.03 -19.66
N GLN A 704 -14.92 -5.13 -20.21
CA GLN A 704 -15.43 -6.26 -19.44
C GLN A 704 -14.34 -7.33 -19.29
N TRP A 705 -14.05 -7.72 -18.05
CA TRP A 705 -13.06 -8.74 -17.77
C TRP A 705 -13.73 -10.08 -17.51
N TRP A 706 -13.29 -11.08 -18.26
CA TRP A 706 -13.80 -12.44 -18.22
C TRP A 706 -12.74 -13.39 -17.72
N LEU A 707 -13.10 -14.16 -16.68
CA LEU A 707 -12.30 -15.28 -16.18
C LEU A 707 -12.81 -16.58 -16.80
N GLU A 708 -11.89 -17.40 -17.31
CA GLU A 708 -12.15 -18.76 -17.75
C GLU A 708 -11.16 -19.71 -17.09
N MET A 709 -11.66 -20.82 -16.52
CA MET A 709 -10.82 -21.85 -15.94
C MET A 709 -11.46 -23.23 -16.01
N LYS A 710 -10.63 -24.28 -16.17
CA LYS A 710 -11.05 -25.67 -16.06
C LYS A 710 -11.19 -26.07 -14.59
N VAL A 711 -12.15 -26.93 -14.30
CA VAL A 711 -12.39 -27.52 -12.98
C VAL A 711 -12.62 -29.03 -13.11
N ASP A 712 -12.32 -29.77 -12.05
CA ASP A 712 -12.60 -31.21 -11.99
C ASP A 712 -13.66 -31.48 -10.92
N PRO A 713 -14.76 -32.16 -11.26
CA PRO A 713 -15.84 -32.45 -10.31
C PRO A 713 -15.40 -33.18 -9.03
N THR A 714 -14.32 -33.96 -9.10
CA THR A 714 -13.85 -34.75 -7.94
C THR A 714 -13.40 -33.86 -6.80
N TRP A 715 -12.52 -32.89 -7.06
CA TRP A 715 -12.07 -31.99 -6.00
C TRP A 715 -13.04 -30.82 -5.72
N MET A 716 -14.03 -30.60 -6.58
CA MET A 716 -15.11 -29.67 -6.31
C MET A 716 -16.11 -30.21 -5.27
N ALA A 717 -16.35 -31.53 -5.25
CA ALA A 717 -17.32 -32.19 -4.40
C ALA A 717 -16.76 -32.76 -3.10
N GLU A 718 -15.48 -33.17 -3.08
CA GLU A 718 -14.82 -33.80 -1.93
C GLU A 718 -13.49 -33.09 -1.59
N PRO A 719 -13.06 -33.03 -0.31
CA PRO A 719 -13.80 -33.40 0.89
C PRO A 719 -15.00 -32.49 1.18
N LYS A 720 -15.85 -32.88 2.14
CA LYS A 720 -16.92 -32.00 2.62
C LYS A 720 -16.34 -30.76 3.31
N ARG A 721 -16.82 -29.59 2.92
CA ARG A 721 -16.34 -28.30 3.37
C ARG A 721 -17.38 -27.56 4.20
N PRO A 722 -17.01 -26.95 5.33
CA PRO A 722 -17.94 -26.14 6.10
C PRO A 722 -18.18 -24.77 5.46
N VAL A 723 -19.36 -24.19 5.66
CA VAL A 723 -19.58 -22.75 5.54
C VAL A 723 -18.99 -22.08 6.78
N LEU A 724 -18.05 -21.15 6.57
CA LEU A 724 -17.30 -20.53 7.66
C LEU A 724 -18.11 -19.44 8.35
N ASN A 725 -17.97 -19.37 9.66
CA ASN A 725 -18.61 -18.36 10.51
C ASN A 725 -17.71 -18.02 11.72
N SER A 726 -18.13 -17.02 12.50
CA SER A 726 -17.38 -16.59 13.69
C SER A 726 -17.05 -17.69 14.68
N ALA A 727 -17.95 -18.67 14.86
CA ALA A 727 -17.72 -19.76 15.81
C ALA A 727 -16.62 -20.72 15.36
N LEU A 728 -16.57 -21.02 14.06
CA LEU A 728 -15.52 -21.89 13.47
C LEU A 728 -14.16 -21.17 13.39
N LEU A 729 -14.16 -19.88 13.06
CA LEU A 729 -12.92 -19.09 12.99
C LEU A 729 -12.35 -18.78 14.39
N GLY A 730 -13.22 -18.58 15.40
CA GLY A 730 -12.80 -18.31 16.77
C GLY A 730 -12.26 -16.91 16.99
N LYS A 731 -11.04 -16.80 17.52
CA LYS A 731 -10.37 -15.57 17.87
C LYS A 731 -8.92 -15.59 17.38
N ALA A 732 -8.42 -14.43 17.00
CA ALA A 732 -6.99 -14.23 16.75
C ALA A 732 -6.19 -14.42 18.07
N SER A 733 -5.09 -15.17 18.03
CA SER A 733 -4.41 -15.65 19.25
C SER A 733 -3.73 -14.51 20.02
N VAL A 734 -3.15 -13.54 19.35
CA VAL A 734 -2.40 -12.43 19.97
C VAL A 734 -3.35 -11.36 20.49
N SER A 735 -4.27 -10.86 19.66
CA SER A 735 -5.20 -9.80 20.06
C SER A 735 -6.33 -10.30 20.94
N GLY A 736 -6.65 -11.61 20.89
CA GLY A 736 -7.80 -12.20 21.56
C GLY A 736 -9.16 -11.77 21.00
N ALA A 737 -9.17 -10.97 19.94
CA ALA A 737 -10.38 -10.45 19.33
C ALA A 737 -11.06 -11.52 18.45
N PRO A 738 -12.40 -11.59 18.43
CA PRO A 738 -13.15 -12.55 17.62
C PRO A 738 -13.14 -12.14 16.14
N PHE A 739 -13.22 -13.13 15.25
CA PHE A 739 -13.56 -12.88 13.84
C PHE A 739 -15.05 -12.51 13.75
N ALA A 740 -15.36 -11.26 13.42
CA ALA A 740 -16.69 -10.71 13.38
C ALA A 740 -16.87 -9.73 12.21
N ASN A 741 -18.10 -9.35 11.92
CA ASN A 741 -18.39 -8.22 11.03
C ASN A 741 -17.92 -6.90 11.67
N ARG A 742 -17.75 -5.86 10.86
CA ARG A 742 -17.31 -4.51 11.29
C ARG A 742 -18.20 -3.84 12.36
N ASP A 743 -19.45 -4.26 12.45
CA ASP A 743 -20.42 -3.80 13.45
C ASP A 743 -20.44 -4.67 14.71
N GLY A 744 -19.59 -5.70 14.77
CA GLY A 744 -19.50 -6.66 15.87
C GLY A 744 -20.50 -7.82 15.78
N SER A 745 -21.35 -7.87 14.77
CA SER A 745 -22.26 -8.99 14.55
C SER A 745 -21.50 -10.25 14.12
N PRO A 746 -22.06 -11.45 14.33
CA PRO A 746 -21.45 -12.68 13.88
C PRO A 746 -21.18 -12.70 12.38
N LEU A 747 -19.97 -13.06 11.97
CA LEU A 747 -19.57 -13.25 10.58
C LEU A 747 -20.16 -14.56 10.04
N LEU A 748 -20.63 -14.54 8.78
CA LEU A 748 -21.03 -15.69 8.01
C LEU A 748 -20.52 -15.54 6.56
N LEU A 749 -19.68 -16.50 6.10
CA LEU A 749 -19.08 -16.50 4.77
C LEU A 749 -19.80 -17.50 3.85
N ASP A 750 -21.04 -17.22 3.55
CA ASP A 750 -21.97 -18.10 2.81
C ASP A 750 -22.30 -17.63 1.39
N THR A 751 -21.55 -16.64 0.90
CA THR A 751 -21.69 -16.12 -0.46
C THR A 751 -20.40 -16.28 -1.27
N ASP A 752 -20.55 -16.29 -2.61
CA ASP A 752 -19.44 -16.31 -3.55
C ASP A 752 -18.96 -14.89 -3.93
N TYR A 753 -18.06 -14.81 -4.89
CA TYR A 753 -17.52 -13.58 -5.46
C TYR A 753 -18.58 -12.60 -5.96
N PHE A 754 -19.73 -13.10 -6.43
CA PHE A 754 -20.84 -12.31 -6.95
C PHE A 754 -21.96 -12.07 -5.93
N GLY A 755 -21.81 -12.57 -4.71
CA GLY A 755 -22.86 -12.51 -3.67
C GLY A 755 -23.90 -13.63 -3.77
N ASN A 756 -23.74 -14.61 -4.65
CA ASN A 756 -24.64 -15.76 -4.72
C ASN A 756 -24.45 -16.66 -3.51
N LYS A 757 -25.55 -17.19 -2.98
CA LYS A 757 -25.50 -18.12 -1.86
C LYS A 757 -24.77 -19.42 -2.23
N ARG A 758 -23.87 -19.86 -1.37
CA ARG A 758 -23.20 -21.15 -1.48
C ARG A 758 -24.10 -22.27 -0.96
N SER A 759 -23.86 -23.51 -1.42
CA SER A 759 -24.49 -24.68 -0.83
C SER A 759 -24.16 -24.76 0.68
N GLY A 760 -25.21 -24.89 1.53
CA GLY A 760 -25.02 -24.94 2.97
C GLY A 760 -24.31 -26.19 3.48
N ASP A 761 -24.40 -27.30 2.74
CA ASP A 761 -23.90 -28.60 3.20
C ASP A 761 -22.49 -28.92 2.73
N ASN A 762 -22.06 -28.38 1.59
CA ASN A 762 -20.73 -28.59 1.03
C ASN A 762 -20.42 -27.53 -0.03
N PRO A 763 -19.96 -26.33 0.35
CA PRO A 763 -19.62 -25.31 -0.61
C PRO A 763 -18.40 -25.71 -1.47
N ALA A 764 -18.48 -25.42 -2.76
CA ALA A 764 -17.34 -25.56 -3.66
C ALA A 764 -16.16 -24.69 -3.18
N PRO A 765 -14.91 -25.14 -3.33
CA PRO A 765 -13.73 -24.38 -2.97
C PRO A 765 -13.50 -23.21 -3.96
N GLY A 766 -12.79 -22.18 -3.48
CA GLY A 766 -12.52 -21.00 -4.29
C GLY A 766 -13.66 -19.98 -4.32
N PRO A 767 -13.48 -18.85 -5.02
CA PRO A 767 -14.37 -17.69 -4.92
C PRO A 767 -15.67 -17.82 -5.72
N LEU A 768 -15.81 -18.81 -6.60
CA LEU A 768 -16.94 -18.93 -7.51
C LEU A 768 -17.83 -20.15 -7.16
N VAL A 769 -19.13 -19.98 -7.24
CA VAL A 769 -20.06 -21.11 -7.18
C VAL A 769 -19.90 -21.94 -8.45
N TRP A 770 -19.87 -23.27 -8.28
CA TRP A 770 -19.74 -24.23 -9.38
C TRP A 770 -21.11 -24.75 -9.81
N ASP A 771 -21.38 -24.74 -11.11
CA ASP A 771 -22.64 -25.17 -11.73
C ASP A 771 -22.62 -26.64 -12.25
N GLY A 772 -21.59 -27.41 -11.90
CA GLY A 772 -21.42 -28.79 -12.34
C GLY A 772 -20.69 -28.96 -13.68
N LYS A 773 -20.35 -27.88 -14.37
CA LYS A 773 -19.64 -27.95 -15.65
C LYS A 773 -18.12 -28.08 -15.46
N PRO A 774 -17.39 -28.66 -16.43
CA PRO A 774 -15.94 -28.82 -16.37
C PRO A 774 -15.16 -27.52 -16.62
N THR A 775 -15.85 -26.44 -16.96
CA THR A 775 -15.25 -25.13 -17.19
C THR A 775 -16.13 -24.04 -16.57
N ILE A 776 -15.52 -23.17 -15.80
CA ILE A 776 -16.15 -21.95 -15.31
C ILE A 776 -15.77 -20.83 -16.28
N ARG A 777 -16.78 -20.06 -16.75
CA ARG A 777 -16.61 -18.81 -17.48
C ARG A 777 -17.51 -17.76 -16.89
N ALA A 778 -16.92 -16.66 -16.39
CA ALA A 778 -17.65 -15.61 -15.67
C ALA A 778 -17.13 -14.23 -16.02
N LYS A 779 -18.03 -13.24 -16.15
CA LYS A 779 -17.66 -11.83 -16.19
C LYS A 779 -17.32 -11.39 -14.76
N VAL A 780 -16.04 -11.16 -14.49
CA VAL A 780 -15.55 -10.83 -13.15
C VAL A 780 -15.40 -9.33 -12.89
N TRP A 781 -15.45 -8.50 -13.96
CA TRP A 781 -15.45 -7.04 -13.84
C TRP A 781 -16.07 -6.37 -15.09
N PRO A 782 -16.77 -5.21 -14.96
CA PRO A 782 -17.32 -4.75 -13.69
C PRO A 782 -18.34 -5.75 -13.13
N LYS A 783 -18.45 -5.81 -11.81
CA LYS A 783 -19.55 -6.55 -11.17
C LYS A 783 -20.86 -5.80 -11.45
N ASN A 784 -21.93 -6.54 -11.60
CA ASN A 784 -23.27 -5.97 -11.90
C ASN A 784 -23.80 -5.14 -10.77
#